data_b11d27b1ed8a0ccd59df0d705d6d5dfd
#
_entry.id   b11d27b1ed8a0ccd59df0d705d6d5dfd
#
_cell.length_a   1.000
_cell.length_b   1.000
_cell.length_c   1.000
_cell.angle_alpha   90.00
_cell.angle_beta   90.00
_cell.angle_gamma   90.00
#
_symmetry.space_group_name_H-M   'P 1'
#
loop_
_entity.id
_entity.type
_entity.pdbx_description
1 polymer ?
#
loop_
_entity_poly.entity_id
_entity_poly.type
_entity_poly.pdbx_seq_one_letter_code
_entity_poly.pdbx_strand_id
1 'polypeptide(L)'
;MKRLLKSSFGSPIALLVNLLLAYLIYLLARVTYVFVNYSYFAEGLKLSTIGPWIKGSLMFDTTAILYTNSLYMVLMLIPFWRKENPIYHRICKWLFVVVNAFALAINLADAVYFPFTLRRTTTSVFREFGNENNITGIILHNTLTHWYLLLIFGLIVWAIWKCYLMPHTDYRDYKRPKERWAFTLKLLVCFVLSGIVTVAGCRGGLQSGVRPITISNANQFVERPTDCAVVLNTPFALIRTIGKSDFEIPRYYTSLNEAAKVYSPVHMIVPKGNFNKKNIVILIVESFGREYIGGFNKDFFDGKYKGYTPNVDRLIEKSLVYRYSFCNGRKSIDGMPSILCSIPRFGEPFILTPASMNDYTGLPGLLSHWGYQTAFFHGANRGSMGFLAFSKKIGFQNYYGRQDYDNDPRFGGDKDFDGNWGIWDEPFLQYYCAKMGELKEPFMTALFTVSSHDPFVVPNKYNNIYKEEHLPIQKCIRYTDMAIGKFFASASKQKWFKNTIFVLTSDHTNQSDHAQYKTDIGGFCSPIIIYDPSGDIMPQRVNGIAQQIDIMPTLLNYIRYPTPYLAFGDDLLGTPASETWAVNYINGIYQYVKYGYVLQWDGKQTKAIYKLTDLLMEHNLVGKVKEQHQMETELKAIIYQYMYRMVKDKLKVQP
;
A
#
# COMPACT_ATOMS: atom_id res chain seq x y z
N MET A 1 28.37 -36.18 3.15
CA MET A 1 26.94 -36.19 2.90
C MET A 1 26.23 -37.48 3.29
N LYS A 2 26.59 -38.66 2.78
CA LYS A 2 25.94 -39.95 3.14
C LYS A 2 25.89 -40.23 4.66
N ARG A 3 26.95 -39.90 5.41
CA ARG A 3 27.01 -40.08 6.88
C ARG A 3 26.06 -39.15 7.64
N LEU A 4 25.87 -37.92 7.14
CA LEU A 4 24.95 -36.92 7.72
C LEU A 4 23.47 -37.29 7.48
N LEU A 5 23.16 -37.85 6.30
CA LEU A 5 21.80 -38.29 5.96
C LEU A 5 21.34 -39.52 6.76
N LYS A 6 22.26 -40.27 7.35
CA LYS A 6 21.98 -41.37 8.29
C LYS A 6 21.88 -40.93 9.75
N SER A 7 22.18 -39.66 10.03
CA SER A 7 22.12 -39.10 11.37
C SER A 7 20.72 -38.61 11.74
N SER A 8 20.52 -38.26 13.00
CA SER A 8 19.29 -37.65 13.50
C SER A 8 18.96 -36.28 12.85
N PHE A 9 19.86 -35.72 12.05
CA PHE A 9 19.66 -34.52 11.24
C PHE A 9 19.40 -34.83 9.76
N GLY A 10 19.21 -36.09 9.38
CA GLY A 10 19.01 -36.53 7.99
C GLY A 10 17.81 -35.83 7.33
N SER A 11 16.62 -35.80 7.99
CA SER A 11 15.43 -35.14 7.47
C SER A 11 15.57 -33.61 7.40
N PRO A 12 16.09 -32.89 8.42
CA PRO A 12 16.37 -31.45 8.30
C PRO A 12 17.34 -31.08 7.17
N ILE A 13 18.45 -31.87 7.01
CA ILE A 13 19.44 -31.61 5.95
C ILE A 13 18.83 -31.85 4.56
N ALA A 14 18.08 -32.96 4.41
CA ALA A 14 17.39 -33.25 3.16
C ALA A 14 16.38 -32.16 2.82
N LEU A 15 15.63 -31.64 3.81
CA LEU A 15 14.73 -30.52 3.63
C LEU A 15 15.46 -29.30 3.10
N LEU A 16 16.55 -28.86 3.74
CA LEU A 16 17.30 -27.66 3.31
C LEU A 16 17.82 -27.81 1.87
N VAL A 17 18.41 -28.97 1.53
CA VAL A 17 18.92 -29.22 0.17
C VAL A 17 17.78 -29.23 -0.85
N ASN A 18 16.64 -29.82 -0.53
CA ASN A 18 15.49 -29.84 -1.42
C ASN A 18 14.83 -28.46 -1.57
N LEU A 19 14.83 -27.63 -0.52
CA LEU A 19 14.40 -26.23 -0.67
C LEU A 19 15.37 -25.42 -1.55
N LEU A 20 16.69 -25.67 -1.48
CA LEU A 20 17.64 -25.08 -2.43
C LEU A 20 17.39 -25.56 -3.86
N LEU A 21 16.99 -26.81 -4.06
CA LEU A 21 16.55 -27.30 -5.36
C LEU A 21 15.30 -26.57 -5.84
N ALA A 22 14.34 -26.24 -4.95
CA ALA A 22 13.18 -25.43 -5.30
C ALA A 22 13.58 -24.01 -5.76
N TYR A 23 14.55 -23.37 -5.10
CA TYR A 23 15.09 -22.09 -5.59
C TYR A 23 15.68 -22.20 -7.00
N LEU A 24 16.39 -23.27 -7.30
CA LEU A 24 16.93 -23.49 -8.66
C LEU A 24 15.81 -23.64 -9.69
N ILE A 25 14.72 -24.30 -9.35
CA ILE A 25 13.53 -24.43 -10.23
C ILE A 25 12.93 -23.06 -10.52
N TYR A 26 12.73 -22.22 -9.49
CA TYR A 26 12.19 -20.88 -9.66
C TYR A 26 13.12 -19.99 -10.49
N LEU A 27 14.43 -20.11 -10.29
CA LEU A 27 15.43 -19.41 -11.10
C LEU A 27 15.35 -19.84 -12.58
N LEU A 28 15.30 -21.13 -12.86
CA LEU A 28 15.19 -21.65 -14.24
C LEU A 28 13.86 -21.20 -14.89
N ALA A 29 12.76 -21.25 -14.17
CA ALA A 29 11.46 -20.76 -14.64
C ALA A 29 11.53 -19.26 -14.98
N ARG A 30 12.20 -18.45 -14.14
CA ARG A 30 12.39 -17.02 -14.35
C ARG A 30 13.27 -16.72 -15.56
N VAL A 31 14.38 -17.41 -15.70
CA VAL A 31 15.26 -17.27 -16.88
C VAL A 31 14.47 -17.59 -18.16
N THR A 32 13.72 -18.69 -18.15
CA THR A 32 12.85 -19.07 -19.29
C THR A 32 11.81 -17.97 -19.56
N TYR A 33 11.17 -17.44 -18.53
CA TYR A 33 10.18 -16.37 -18.63
C TYR A 33 10.75 -15.10 -19.27
N VAL A 34 11.94 -14.66 -18.82
CA VAL A 34 12.62 -13.49 -19.39
C VAL A 34 13.06 -13.76 -20.84
N PHE A 35 13.55 -14.96 -21.12
CA PHE A 35 13.99 -15.33 -22.47
C PHE A 35 12.83 -15.34 -23.47
N VAL A 36 11.70 -15.95 -23.11
CA VAL A 36 10.49 -16.00 -23.95
C VAL A 36 9.94 -14.59 -24.22
N ASN A 37 10.08 -13.68 -23.25
CA ASN A 37 9.53 -12.33 -23.31
C ASN A 37 10.64 -11.27 -23.43
N TYR A 38 11.78 -11.61 -24.01
CA TYR A 38 12.97 -10.75 -24.02
C TYR A 38 12.71 -9.35 -24.59
N SER A 39 11.90 -9.22 -25.63
CA SER A 39 11.57 -7.95 -26.27
C SER A 39 10.94 -6.93 -25.32
N TYR A 40 10.20 -7.39 -24.32
CA TYR A 40 9.58 -6.50 -23.30
C TYR A 40 10.54 -6.08 -22.20
N PHE A 41 11.56 -6.89 -21.92
CA PHE A 41 12.48 -6.68 -20.81
C PHE A 41 13.86 -6.12 -21.23
N ALA A 42 14.17 -6.13 -22.53
CA ALA A 42 15.49 -5.72 -23.04
C ALA A 42 15.93 -4.33 -22.58
N GLU A 43 15.03 -3.35 -22.59
CA GLU A 43 15.34 -1.97 -22.15
C GLU A 43 15.60 -1.87 -20.64
N GLY A 44 14.95 -2.72 -19.83
CA GLY A 44 15.13 -2.79 -18.38
C GLY A 44 16.37 -3.58 -17.96
N LEU A 45 16.92 -4.42 -18.85
CA LEU A 45 18.03 -5.32 -18.56
C LEU A 45 19.38 -4.56 -18.65
N LYS A 46 19.70 -3.82 -17.59
CA LYS A 46 20.95 -3.07 -17.44
C LYS A 46 21.77 -3.62 -16.28
N LEU A 47 23.07 -3.41 -16.28
CA LEU A 47 23.94 -3.88 -15.20
C LEU A 47 23.50 -3.34 -13.82
N SER A 48 22.99 -2.09 -13.79
CA SER A 48 22.46 -1.43 -12.57
C SER A 48 21.16 -2.06 -12.05
N THR A 49 20.34 -2.65 -12.91
CA THR A 49 19.03 -3.22 -12.52
C THR A 49 19.10 -4.70 -12.12
N ILE A 50 20.12 -5.43 -12.58
CA ILE A 50 20.27 -6.88 -12.29
C ILE A 50 20.34 -7.15 -10.79
N GLY A 51 21.15 -6.39 -10.04
CA GLY A 51 21.28 -6.57 -8.59
C GLY A 51 19.96 -6.41 -7.83
N PRO A 52 19.23 -5.29 -8.00
CA PRO A 52 17.89 -5.13 -7.47
C PRO A 52 16.91 -6.22 -7.89
N TRP A 53 16.90 -6.64 -9.16
CA TRP A 53 16.04 -7.71 -9.66
C TRP A 53 16.32 -9.05 -8.97
N ILE A 54 17.59 -9.45 -8.79
CA ILE A 54 17.97 -10.66 -8.07
C ILE A 54 17.50 -10.58 -6.62
N LYS A 55 17.74 -9.46 -5.93
CA LYS A 55 17.32 -9.25 -4.53
C LYS A 55 15.80 -9.39 -4.38
N GLY A 56 15.04 -8.73 -5.25
CA GLY A 56 13.58 -8.82 -5.25
C GLY A 56 13.11 -10.24 -5.58
N SER A 57 13.67 -10.87 -6.61
CA SER A 57 13.33 -12.24 -6.99
C SER A 57 13.54 -13.22 -5.84
N LEU A 58 14.67 -13.15 -5.13
CA LEU A 58 14.93 -14.00 -3.95
C LEU A 58 13.88 -13.79 -2.86
N MET A 59 13.45 -12.55 -2.60
CA MET A 59 12.41 -12.26 -1.61
C MET A 59 11.08 -12.92 -1.98
N PHE A 60 10.63 -12.77 -3.23
CA PHE A 60 9.36 -13.34 -3.68
C PHE A 60 9.43 -14.85 -3.85
N ASP A 61 10.55 -15.39 -4.31
CA ASP A 61 10.77 -16.84 -4.44
C ASP A 61 10.82 -17.51 -3.06
N THR A 62 11.48 -16.87 -2.07
CA THR A 62 11.46 -17.34 -0.68
C THR A 62 10.03 -17.50 -0.18
N THR A 63 9.22 -16.46 -0.33
CA THR A 63 7.83 -16.49 0.13
C THR A 63 7.01 -17.53 -0.60
N ALA A 64 7.12 -17.62 -1.93
CA ALA A 64 6.41 -18.62 -2.72
C ALA A 64 6.78 -20.03 -2.34
N ILE A 65 8.08 -20.32 -2.20
CA ILE A 65 8.60 -21.64 -1.82
C ILE A 65 8.10 -22.04 -0.41
N LEU A 66 8.14 -21.12 0.55
CA LEU A 66 7.65 -21.36 1.91
C LEU A 66 6.14 -21.63 1.94
N TYR A 67 5.34 -20.92 1.14
CA TYR A 67 3.89 -21.18 1.03
C TYR A 67 3.62 -22.53 0.34
N THR A 68 4.17 -22.75 -0.85
CA THR A 68 3.87 -23.94 -1.66
C THR A 68 4.41 -25.23 -1.01
N ASN A 69 5.58 -25.17 -0.36
CA ASN A 69 6.19 -26.32 0.31
C ASN A 69 5.86 -26.40 1.80
N SER A 70 4.93 -25.62 2.35
CA SER A 70 4.63 -25.60 3.79
C SER A 70 4.26 -26.99 4.32
N LEU A 71 3.38 -27.71 3.64
CA LEU A 71 3.01 -29.08 4.01
C LEU A 71 4.20 -30.04 3.94
N TYR A 72 5.03 -29.94 2.91
CA TYR A 72 6.25 -30.72 2.80
C TYR A 72 7.22 -30.45 3.97
N MET A 73 7.40 -29.17 4.34
CA MET A 73 8.24 -28.76 5.47
C MET A 73 7.74 -29.34 6.80
N VAL A 74 6.41 -29.25 7.03
CA VAL A 74 5.77 -29.82 8.23
C VAL A 74 6.01 -31.34 8.28
N LEU A 75 5.74 -32.06 7.19
CA LEU A 75 5.94 -33.50 7.14
C LEU A 75 7.41 -33.91 7.36
N MET A 76 8.36 -33.17 6.81
CA MET A 76 9.78 -33.43 6.98
C MET A 76 10.29 -33.16 8.41
N LEU A 77 9.67 -32.22 9.14
CA LEU A 77 10.13 -31.79 10.46
C LEU A 77 9.22 -32.19 11.62
N ILE A 78 8.03 -32.76 11.37
CA ILE A 78 7.13 -33.19 12.45
C ILE A 78 7.90 -34.04 13.50
N PRO A 79 7.85 -33.69 14.82
CA PRO A 79 8.66 -34.29 15.85
C PRO A 79 8.14 -35.67 16.29
N PHE A 80 8.09 -36.60 15.34
CA PHE A 80 7.62 -37.95 15.55
C PHE A 80 8.60 -38.97 14.95
N TRP A 81 9.34 -39.68 15.79
CA TRP A 81 10.42 -40.57 15.38
C TRP A 81 9.97 -41.71 14.45
N ARG A 82 8.72 -42.22 14.55
CA ARG A 82 8.20 -43.30 13.68
C ARG A 82 7.98 -42.89 12.22
N LYS A 83 8.01 -41.60 11.91
CA LYS A 83 7.94 -41.13 10.52
C LYS A 83 9.18 -41.49 9.69
N GLU A 84 10.29 -41.73 10.36
CA GLU A 84 11.55 -42.07 9.69
C GLU A 84 11.49 -43.50 9.13
N ASN A 85 10.82 -43.63 7.97
CA ASN A 85 10.78 -44.89 7.21
C ASN A 85 10.77 -44.60 5.69
N PRO A 86 11.23 -45.57 4.86
CA PRO A 86 11.37 -45.37 3.41
C PRO A 86 10.06 -45.04 2.68
N ILE A 87 8.92 -45.56 3.13
CA ILE A 87 7.61 -45.31 2.52
C ILE A 87 7.21 -43.86 2.77
N TYR A 88 7.32 -43.38 4.01
CA TYR A 88 7.03 -42.02 4.38
C TYR A 88 7.90 -41.01 3.58
N HIS A 89 9.20 -41.26 3.50
CA HIS A 89 10.10 -40.41 2.73
C HIS A 89 9.79 -40.42 1.21
N ARG A 90 9.30 -41.55 0.68
CA ARG A 90 8.83 -41.62 -0.71
C ARG A 90 7.57 -40.78 -0.93
N ILE A 91 6.65 -40.79 0.02
CA ILE A 91 5.46 -39.90 -0.03
C ILE A 91 5.89 -38.42 0.00
N CYS A 92 6.81 -38.05 0.90
CA CYS A 92 7.37 -36.71 0.95
C CYS A 92 8.04 -36.29 -0.38
N LYS A 93 8.77 -37.22 -1.03
CA LYS A 93 9.38 -37.00 -2.34
C LYS A 93 8.31 -36.70 -3.40
N TRP A 94 7.27 -37.52 -3.48
CA TRP A 94 6.17 -37.29 -4.43
C TRP A 94 5.50 -35.95 -4.19
N LEU A 95 5.20 -35.62 -2.94
CA LEU A 95 4.60 -34.32 -2.59
C LEU A 95 5.49 -33.16 -3.05
N PHE A 96 6.78 -33.21 -2.78
CA PHE A 96 7.73 -32.17 -3.20
C PHE A 96 7.78 -32.02 -4.72
N VAL A 97 7.88 -33.16 -5.45
CA VAL A 97 7.96 -33.15 -6.92
C VAL A 97 6.66 -32.58 -7.52
N VAL A 98 5.49 -33.05 -7.06
CA VAL A 98 4.19 -32.60 -7.59
C VAL A 98 3.97 -31.11 -7.36
N VAL A 99 4.23 -30.64 -6.14
CA VAL A 99 4.04 -29.23 -5.78
C VAL A 99 4.96 -28.32 -6.61
N ASN A 100 6.23 -28.67 -6.74
CA ASN A 100 7.18 -27.83 -7.48
C ASN A 100 7.02 -27.98 -9.01
N ALA A 101 6.58 -29.13 -9.51
CA ALA A 101 6.19 -29.29 -10.91
C ALA A 101 4.96 -28.41 -11.26
N PHE A 102 3.96 -28.35 -10.38
CA PHE A 102 2.81 -27.47 -10.53
C PHE A 102 3.23 -25.98 -10.51
N ALA A 103 4.08 -25.59 -9.56
CA ALA A 103 4.61 -24.23 -9.49
C ALA A 103 5.41 -23.86 -10.77
N LEU A 104 6.19 -24.80 -11.31
CA LEU A 104 6.89 -24.62 -12.59
C LEU A 104 5.90 -24.47 -13.74
N ALA A 105 4.90 -25.36 -13.85
CA ALA A 105 3.89 -25.33 -14.91
C ALA A 105 3.19 -24.00 -15.02
N ILE A 106 2.71 -23.45 -13.89
CA ILE A 106 2.01 -22.15 -13.89
C ILE A 106 2.96 -20.98 -14.21
N ASN A 107 4.25 -21.03 -13.85
CA ASN A 107 5.22 -20.02 -14.27
C ASN A 107 5.48 -20.06 -15.78
N LEU A 108 5.57 -21.25 -16.38
CA LEU A 108 5.80 -21.42 -17.82
C LEU A 108 4.55 -21.05 -18.63
N ALA A 109 3.35 -21.41 -18.17
CA ALA A 109 2.10 -20.98 -18.77
C ALA A 109 1.94 -19.45 -18.75
N ASP A 110 2.33 -18.82 -17.64
CA ASP A 110 2.31 -17.37 -17.50
C ASP A 110 3.30 -16.66 -18.45
N ALA A 111 4.42 -17.31 -18.79
CA ALA A 111 5.35 -16.77 -19.78
C ALA A 111 4.71 -16.59 -21.17
N VAL A 112 3.76 -17.48 -21.53
CA VAL A 112 2.96 -17.38 -22.76
C VAL A 112 1.85 -16.34 -22.63
N TYR A 113 1.26 -16.20 -21.42
CA TYR A 113 0.14 -15.30 -21.19
C TYR A 113 0.57 -13.83 -20.98
N PHE A 114 1.81 -13.59 -20.57
CA PHE A 114 2.35 -12.27 -20.25
C PHE A 114 2.18 -11.20 -21.34
N PRO A 115 2.42 -11.47 -22.64
CA PRO A 115 2.24 -10.46 -23.70
C PRO A 115 0.84 -9.86 -23.77
N PHE A 116 -0.17 -10.57 -23.28
CA PHE A 116 -1.56 -10.11 -23.24
C PHE A 116 -1.88 -9.21 -22.05
N THR A 117 -1.14 -9.37 -20.96
CA THR A 117 -1.47 -8.69 -19.68
C THR A 117 -0.39 -7.71 -19.21
N LEU A 118 0.85 -7.87 -19.70
CA LEU A 118 2.07 -7.16 -19.29
C LEU A 118 2.33 -7.21 -17.76
N ARG A 119 1.75 -8.20 -17.09
CA ARG A 119 1.88 -8.45 -15.65
C ARG A 119 1.83 -9.93 -15.31
N ARG A 120 2.28 -10.32 -14.12
CA ARG A 120 2.12 -11.70 -13.64
C ARG A 120 0.65 -12.05 -13.45
N THR A 121 0.30 -13.27 -13.85
CA THR A 121 -1.03 -13.83 -13.66
C THR A 121 -1.44 -13.83 -12.18
N THR A 122 -2.62 -13.30 -11.90
CA THR A 122 -3.28 -13.25 -10.60
C THR A 122 -4.58 -14.06 -10.65
N THR A 123 -5.30 -14.15 -9.53
CA THR A 123 -6.60 -14.87 -9.50
C THR A 123 -7.67 -14.29 -10.41
N SER A 124 -7.49 -13.08 -10.95
CA SER A 124 -8.39 -12.52 -11.97
C SER A 124 -8.50 -13.39 -13.23
N VAL A 125 -7.46 -14.17 -13.55
CA VAL A 125 -7.42 -15.06 -14.70
C VAL A 125 -8.57 -16.09 -14.71
N PHE A 126 -8.98 -16.58 -13.54
CA PHE A 126 -10.08 -17.55 -13.45
C PHE A 126 -11.42 -16.95 -13.88
N ARG A 127 -11.64 -15.66 -13.65
CA ARG A 127 -12.84 -14.95 -14.13
C ARG A 127 -12.73 -14.61 -15.61
N GLU A 128 -11.55 -14.19 -16.06
CA GLU A 128 -11.28 -13.88 -17.46
C GLU A 128 -11.54 -15.12 -18.33
N PHE A 129 -10.99 -16.28 -17.95
CA PHE A 129 -11.23 -17.54 -18.64
C PHE A 129 -12.65 -18.08 -18.48
N GLY A 130 -13.31 -17.82 -17.36
CA GLY A 130 -14.72 -18.21 -17.15
C GLY A 130 -15.71 -17.57 -18.14
N ASN A 131 -15.33 -16.47 -18.78
CA ASN A 131 -16.13 -15.75 -19.77
C ASN A 131 -15.76 -16.10 -21.22
N GLU A 132 -14.74 -16.95 -21.43
CA GLU A 132 -14.26 -17.34 -22.76
C GLU A 132 -14.92 -18.63 -23.23
N ASN A 133 -15.58 -18.59 -24.39
CA ASN A 133 -16.26 -19.76 -24.97
C ASN A 133 -15.33 -20.76 -25.69
N ASN A 134 -14.07 -20.34 -25.99
CA ASN A 134 -13.10 -21.15 -26.74
C ASN A 134 -11.80 -21.43 -26.01
N ILE A 135 -11.87 -21.63 -24.67
CA ILE A 135 -10.67 -21.86 -23.83
C ILE A 135 -9.84 -23.03 -24.34
N THR A 136 -10.48 -24.15 -24.69
CA THR A 136 -9.77 -25.36 -25.13
C THR A 136 -8.98 -25.11 -26.42
N GLY A 137 -9.55 -24.38 -27.37
CA GLY A 137 -8.86 -24.00 -28.60
C GLY A 137 -7.67 -23.08 -28.35
N ILE A 138 -7.83 -22.10 -27.48
CA ILE A 138 -6.76 -21.17 -27.07
C ILE A 138 -5.60 -21.92 -26.40
N ILE A 139 -5.92 -22.80 -25.45
CA ILE A 139 -4.88 -23.60 -24.74
C ILE A 139 -4.16 -24.52 -25.73
N LEU A 140 -4.89 -25.24 -26.60
CA LEU A 140 -4.28 -26.14 -27.53
C LEU A 140 -3.38 -25.42 -28.52
N HIS A 141 -3.85 -24.32 -29.12
CA HIS A 141 -3.07 -23.49 -30.04
C HIS A 141 -1.77 -22.98 -29.40
N ASN A 142 -1.87 -22.37 -28.21
CA ASN A 142 -0.70 -21.87 -27.51
C ASN A 142 0.26 -22.98 -27.08
N THR A 143 -0.25 -24.14 -26.70
CA THR A 143 0.57 -25.31 -26.35
C THR A 143 1.36 -25.81 -27.55
N LEU A 144 0.72 -25.90 -28.73
CA LEU A 144 1.37 -26.31 -29.97
C LEU A 144 2.40 -25.28 -30.45
N THR A 145 2.09 -24.00 -30.36
CA THR A 145 3.01 -22.92 -30.76
C THR A 145 4.25 -22.87 -29.86
N HIS A 146 4.07 -23.14 -28.57
CA HIS A 146 5.16 -23.06 -27.54
C HIS A 146 5.58 -24.47 -27.05
N TRP A 147 5.55 -25.49 -27.92
CA TRP A 147 5.85 -26.89 -27.59
C TRP A 147 7.19 -27.08 -26.87
N TYR A 148 8.18 -26.21 -27.15
CA TYR A 148 9.50 -26.26 -26.52
C TYR A 148 9.43 -26.03 -24.99
N LEU A 149 8.42 -25.32 -24.49
CA LEU A 149 8.19 -25.15 -23.05
C LEU A 149 7.78 -26.46 -22.37
N LEU A 150 7.08 -27.35 -23.08
CA LEU A 150 6.79 -28.70 -22.58
C LEU A 150 8.05 -29.54 -22.43
N LEU A 151 9.02 -29.42 -23.36
CA LEU A 151 10.30 -30.09 -23.24
C LEU A 151 11.09 -29.55 -22.03
N ILE A 152 11.15 -28.22 -21.87
CA ILE A 152 11.80 -27.58 -20.71
C ILE A 152 11.15 -28.06 -19.42
N PHE A 153 9.81 -28.07 -19.36
CA PHE A 153 9.06 -28.59 -18.21
C PHE A 153 9.44 -30.04 -17.89
N GLY A 154 9.39 -30.94 -18.88
CA GLY A 154 9.71 -32.35 -18.72
C GLY A 154 11.15 -32.57 -18.22
N LEU A 155 12.12 -31.85 -18.78
CA LEU A 155 13.52 -31.92 -18.39
C LEU A 155 13.73 -31.44 -16.93
N ILE A 156 13.13 -30.33 -16.54
CA ILE A 156 13.24 -29.81 -15.18
C ILE A 156 12.56 -30.76 -14.18
N VAL A 157 11.36 -31.28 -14.48
CA VAL A 157 10.67 -32.26 -13.60
C VAL A 157 11.48 -33.53 -13.45
N TRP A 158 12.06 -34.04 -14.55
CA TRP A 158 12.97 -35.19 -14.50
C TRP A 158 14.20 -34.91 -13.62
N ALA A 159 14.81 -33.72 -13.77
CA ALA A 159 15.93 -33.29 -12.92
C ALA A 159 15.55 -33.21 -11.45
N ILE A 160 14.38 -32.62 -11.11
CA ILE A 160 13.84 -32.58 -9.75
C ILE A 160 13.75 -33.99 -9.16
N TRP A 161 13.17 -34.91 -9.92
CA TRP A 161 13.03 -36.31 -9.48
C TRP A 161 14.38 -36.99 -9.20
N LYS A 162 15.39 -36.74 -10.06
CA LYS A 162 16.73 -37.30 -9.91
C LYS A 162 17.55 -36.63 -8.82
N CYS A 163 17.48 -35.30 -8.69
CA CYS A 163 18.28 -34.53 -7.74
C CYS A 163 17.68 -34.48 -6.33
N TYR A 164 16.42 -34.92 -6.15
CA TYR A 164 15.78 -34.93 -4.84
C TYR A 164 16.62 -35.76 -3.84
N LEU A 165 17.02 -35.10 -2.74
CA LEU A 165 17.79 -35.71 -1.70
C LEU A 165 16.89 -36.44 -0.69
N MET A 166 17.04 -37.75 -0.60
CA MET A 166 16.24 -38.59 0.29
C MET A 166 16.96 -38.81 1.63
N PRO A 167 16.29 -38.62 2.78
CA PRO A 167 16.84 -39.04 4.06
C PRO A 167 17.09 -40.55 4.05
N HIS A 168 18.12 -40.99 4.78
CA HIS A 168 18.48 -42.42 4.92
C HIS A 168 18.31 -42.88 6.38
N THR A 169 17.40 -42.25 7.12
CA THR A 169 17.06 -42.57 8.51
C THR A 169 15.95 -43.62 8.55
N ASP A 170 16.04 -44.55 9.48
CA ASP A 170 14.98 -45.55 9.76
C ASP A 170 14.62 -45.50 11.25
N TYR A 171 13.31 -45.48 11.56
CA TYR A 171 12.85 -45.45 12.96
C TYR A 171 13.34 -46.65 13.77
N ARG A 172 13.69 -47.75 13.13
CA ARG A 172 14.24 -48.98 13.75
C ARG A 172 15.64 -48.78 14.33
N ASP A 173 16.36 -47.73 13.89
CA ASP A 173 17.68 -47.37 14.41
C ASP A 173 17.60 -46.81 15.83
N TYR A 174 16.44 -46.29 16.24
CA TYR A 174 16.19 -45.68 17.55
C TYR A 174 15.61 -46.70 18.54
N LYS A 175 16.45 -47.59 19.06
CA LYS A 175 16.01 -48.70 19.92
C LYS A 175 15.68 -48.24 21.35
N ARG A 176 16.47 -47.32 21.91
CA ARG A 176 16.39 -46.89 23.30
C ARG A 176 15.41 -45.69 23.48
N PRO A 177 14.64 -45.63 24.57
CA PRO A 177 13.78 -44.48 24.85
C PRO A 177 14.52 -43.12 24.82
N LYS A 178 15.73 -43.07 25.38
CA LYS A 178 16.56 -41.83 25.37
C LYS A 178 16.90 -41.36 23.95
N GLU A 179 17.19 -42.28 23.04
CA GLU A 179 17.48 -41.96 21.62
C GLU A 179 16.25 -41.38 20.92
N ARG A 180 15.07 -41.94 21.17
CA ARG A 180 13.78 -41.46 20.65
C ARG A 180 13.47 -40.07 21.15
N TRP A 181 13.62 -39.85 22.47
CA TRP A 181 13.44 -38.53 23.06
C TRP A 181 14.43 -37.49 22.51
N ALA A 182 15.72 -37.84 22.44
CA ALA A 182 16.75 -36.97 21.88
C ALA A 182 16.47 -36.61 20.41
N PHE A 183 16.03 -37.57 19.61
CA PHE A 183 15.63 -37.36 18.21
C PHE A 183 14.43 -36.44 18.12
N THR A 184 13.35 -36.73 18.87
CA THR A 184 12.12 -35.92 18.89
C THR A 184 12.39 -34.46 19.31
N LEU A 185 13.24 -34.26 20.34
CA LEU A 185 13.60 -32.92 20.81
C LEU A 185 14.37 -32.13 19.73
N LYS A 186 15.33 -32.79 19.05
CA LYS A 186 16.06 -32.15 17.92
C LYS A 186 15.13 -31.73 16.79
N LEU A 187 14.21 -32.61 16.41
CA LEU A 187 13.23 -32.27 15.38
C LEU A 187 12.27 -31.14 15.81
N LEU A 188 11.88 -31.14 17.10
CA LEU A 188 11.04 -30.06 17.64
C LEU A 188 11.75 -28.71 17.54
N VAL A 189 13.04 -28.66 17.88
CA VAL A 189 13.84 -27.43 17.71
C VAL A 189 13.89 -27.01 16.22
N CYS A 190 14.19 -27.97 15.32
CA CYS A 190 14.20 -27.68 13.88
C CYS A 190 12.81 -27.22 13.36
N PHE A 191 11.73 -27.80 13.86
CA PHE A 191 10.37 -27.44 13.51
C PHE A 191 10.04 -26.00 13.94
N VAL A 192 10.35 -25.63 15.18
CA VAL A 192 10.14 -24.27 15.71
C VAL A 192 10.99 -23.26 14.93
N LEU A 193 12.28 -23.56 14.71
CA LEU A 193 13.15 -22.67 13.90
C LEU A 193 12.63 -22.51 12.48
N SER A 194 12.17 -23.59 11.85
CA SER A 194 11.55 -23.54 10.53
C SER A 194 10.29 -22.66 10.52
N GLY A 195 9.47 -22.74 11.59
CA GLY A 195 8.30 -21.86 11.76
C GLY A 195 8.69 -20.37 11.81
N ILE A 196 9.72 -20.03 12.60
CA ILE A 196 10.23 -18.66 12.70
C ILE A 196 10.74 -18.18 11.33
N VAL A 197 11.54 -19.00 10.62
CA VAL A 197 12.05 -18.67 9.28
C VAL A 197 10.89 -18.49 8.29
N THR A 198 9.86 -19.33 8.37
CA THR A 198 8.67 -19.22 7.52
C THR A 198 7.94 -17.89 7.75
N VAL A 199 7.71 -17.53 9.01
CA VAL A 199 7.08 -16.24 9.35
C VAL A 199 7.93 -15.08 8.86
N ALA A 200 9.25 -15.11 9.09
CA ALA A 200 10.16 -14.07 8.62
C ALA A 200 10.17 -13.96 7.09
N GLY A 201 10.24 -15.07 6.37
CA GLY A 201 10.26 -15.10 4.91
C GLY A 201 8.94 -14.64 4.29
N CYS A 202 7.79 -15.02 4.88
CA CYS A 202 6.48 -14.58 4.39
C CYS A 202 6.17 -13.11 4.67
N ARG A 203 6.80 -12.53 5.71
CA ARG A 203 6.64 -11.11 6.06
C ARG A 203 7.72 -10.22 5.44
N GLY A 204 8.85 -10.79 4.99
CA GLY A 204 10.02 -10.03 4.57
C GLY A 204 10.88 -9.51 5.73
N GLY A 205 10.68 -10.03 6.95
CA GLY A 205 11.45 -9.70 8.15
C GLY A 205 10.74 -10.04 9.45
N LEU A 206 11.45 -9.92 10.58
CA LEU A 206 10.93 -10.17 11.93
C LEU A 206 10.57 -8.89 12.70
N GLN A 207 10.86 -7.72 12.16
CA GLN A 207 10.60 -6.44 12.82
C GLN A 207 9.10 -6.18 13.01
N SER A 208 8.72 -5.44 14.04
CA SER A 208 7.32 -5.22 14.45
C SER A 208 6.46 -4.56 13.35
N GLY A 209 6.97 -3.55 12.66
CA GLY A 209 6.26 -2.82 11.60
C GLY A 209 6.14 -3.54 10.25
N VAL A 210 6.75 -4.74 10.08
CA VAL A 210 6.74 -5.44 8.80
C VAL A 210 5.44 -6.20 8.60
N ARG A 211 4.76 -5.92 7.49
CA ARG A 211 3.53 -6.60 7.06
C ARG A 211 3.85 -7.70 6.04
N PRO A 212 3.00 -8.72 5.88
CA PRO A 212 3.17 -9.70 4.83
C PRO A 212 3.32 -9.02 3.47
N ILE A 213 4.37 -9.41 2.71
CA ILE A 213 4.66 -8.81 1.40
C ILE A 213 3.51 -9.05 0.42
N THR A 214 3.29 -8.06 -0.44
CA THR A 214 2.24 -8.03 -1.47
C THR A 214 2.86 -7.94 -2.86
N ILE A 215 2.08 -8.13 -3.92
CA ILE A 215 2.57 -8.00 -5.30
C ILE A 215 3.11 -6.59 -5.58
N SER A 216 2.51 -5.55 -4.99
CA SER A 216 2.96 -4.16 -5.15
C SER A 216 4.38 -3.91 -4.61
N ASN A 217 4.87 -4.72 -3.67
CA ASN A 217 6.24 -4.60 -3.17
C ASN A 217 7.30 -4.82 -4.26
N ALA A 218 6.96 -5.42 -5.41
CA ALA A 218 7.88 -5.57 -6.53
C ALA A 218 8.40 -4.22 -7.06
N ASN A 219 7.58 -3.16 -6.99
CA ASN A 219 7.95 -1.83 -7.48
C ASN A 219 9.19 -1.24 -6.79
N GLN A 220 9.55 -1.68 -5.59
CA GLN A 220 10.78 -1.22 -4.92
C GLN A 220 12.09 -1.70 -5.57
N PHE A 221 12.03 -2.74 -6.44
CA PHE A 221 13.19 -3.37 -7.05
C PHE A 221 13.35 -3.07 -8.54
N VAL A 222 12.42 -2.33 -9.13
CA VAL A 222 12.39 -2.05 -10.57
C VAL A 222 12.30 -0.55 -10.84
N GLU A 223 12.68 -0.15 -12.05
CA GLU A 223 12.54 1.21 -12.55
C GLU A 223 11.25 1.34 -13.40
N ARG A 224 10.92 0.30 -14.17
CA ARG A 224 9.74 0.26 -15.02
C ARG A 224 8.69 -0.70 -14.44
N PRO A 225 7.40 -0.34 -14.42
CA PRO A 225 6.33 -1.19 -13.89
C PRO A 225 6.28 -2.59 -14.53
N THR A 226 6.52 -2.70 -15.84
CA THR A 226 6.53 -3.96 -16.57
C THR A 226 7.59 -4.94 -16.03
N ASP A 227 8.72 -4.42 -15.55
CA ASP A 227 9.81 -5.24 -15.02
C ASP A 227 9.45 -5.91 -13.67
N CYS A 228 8.36 -5.49 -13.02
CA CYS A 228 7.82 -6.19 -11.85
C CYS A 228 7.54 -7.67 -12.16
N ALA A 229 7.15 -7.99 -13.40
CA ALA A 229 6.90 -9.37 -13.83
C ALA A 229 8.16 -10.24 -13.81
N VAL A 230 9.36 -9.65 -13.96
CA VAL A 230 10.63 -10.36 -13.82
C VAL A 230 10.89 -10.70 -12.35
N VAL A 231 10.63 -9.76 -11.45
CA VAL A 231 10.92 -9.90 -10.01
C VAL A 231 9.91 -10.81 -9.32
N LEU A 232 8.64 -10.71 -9.66
CA LEU A 232 7.57 -11.59 -9.16
C LEU A 232 7.68 -13.01 -9.75
N ASN A 233 6.97 -13.94 -9.14
CA ASN A 233 6.68 -15.26 -9.69
C ASN A 233 5.16 -15.54 -9.61
N THR A 234 4.66 -16.40 -10.47
CA THR A 234 3.21 -16.65 -10.61
C THR A 234 2.60 -17.34 -9.40
N PRO A 235 3.25 -18.36 -8.75
CA PRO A 235 2.74 -18.93 -7.51
C PRO A 235 2.51 -17.89 -6.42
N PHE A 236 3.46 -16.97 -6.21
CA PHE A 236 3.30 -15.87 -5.26
C PHE A 236 2.13 -14.96 -5.62
N ALA A 237 2.06 -14.51 -6.88
CA ALA A 237 1.02 -13.61 -7.35
C ALA A 237 -0.39 -14.22 -7.17
N LEU A 238 -0.56 -15.50 -7.52
CA LEU A 238 -1.81 -16.23 -7.29
C LEU A 238 -2.16 -16.33 -5.80
N ILE A 239 -1.23 -16.86 -4.96
CA ILE A 239 -1.49 -17.05 -3.52
C ILE A 239 -1.85 -15.73 -2.83
N ARG A 240 -1.17 -14.64 -3.17
CA ARG A 240 -1.39 -13.34 -2.53
C ARG A 240 -2.67 -12.64 -2.98
N THR A 241 -3.29 -13.09 -4.06
CA THR A 241 -4.55 -12.55 -4.57
C THR A 241 -5.75 -13.47 -4.34
N ILE A 242 -5.57 -14.70 -3.81
CA ILE A 242 -6.68 -15.57 -3.39
C ILE A 242 -7.54 -14.85 -2.33
N GLY A 243 -8.84 -14.85 -2.53
CA GLY A 243 -9.82 -14.23 -1.63
C GLY A 243 -9.75 -12.71 -1.58
N LYS A 244 -8.97 -12.07 -2.44
CA LYS A 244 -9.07 -10.62 -2.66
C LYS A 244 -10.18 -10.35 -3.66
N SER A 245 -11.12 -9.51 -3.27
CA SER A 245 -12.20 -9.13 -4.17
C SER A 245 -11.63 -8.37 -5.36
N ASP A 246 -11.91 -8.85 -6.54
CA ASP A 246 -11.72 -8.09 -7.75
C ASP A 246 -12.79 -7.00 -7.81
N PHE A 247 -12.42 -5.85 -8.32
CA PHE A 247 -13.39 -4.81 -8.60
C PHE A 247 -14.36 -5.28 -9.68
N GLU A 248 -15.65 -5.00 -9.51
CA GLU A 248 -16.69 -5.33 -10.48
C GLU A 248 -17.29 -4.04 -11.05
N ILE A 249 -17.47 -4.00 -12.37
CA ILE A 249 -18.11 -2.86 -13.03
C ILE A 249 -19.61 -2.95 -12.80
N PRO A 250 -20.20 -2.02 -12.01
CA PRO A 250 -21.64 -2.05 -11.77
C PRO A 250 -22.41 -1.64 -13.04
N ARG A 251 -23.63 -2.16 -13.21
CA ARG A 251 -24.47 -1.86 -14.37
C ARG A 251 -25.25 -0.55 -14.22
N TYR A 252 -24.57 0.53 -13.81
CA TYR A 252 -25.20 1.85 -13.67
C TYR A 252 -25.23 2.62 -14.98
N TYR A 253 -24.22 2.44 -15.82
CA TYR A 253 -24.04 3.08 -17.12
C TYR A 253 -23.57 2.06 -18.15
N THR A 254 -23.81 2.36 -19.43
CA THR A 254 -23.41 1.49 -20.55
C THR A 254 -21.97 1.76 -21.00
N SER A 255 -21.45 2.94 -20.73
CA SER A 255 -20.09 3.36 -21.13
C SER A 255 -19.48 4.42 -20.21
N LEU A 256 -18.14 4.58 -20.29
CA LEU A 256 -17.44 5.68 -19.63
C LEU A 256 -17.94 7.06 -20.10
N ASN A 257 -18.25 7.20 -21.39
CA ASN A 257 -18.69 8.47 -21.95
C ASN A 257 -20.08 8.86 -21.45
N GLU A 258 -20.95 7.90 -21.21
CA GLU A 258 -22.26 8.17 -20.60
C GLU A 258 -22.10 8.63 -19.15
N ALA A 259 -21.31 7.91 -18.35
CA ALA A 259 -21.01 8.31 -16.98
C ALA A 259 -20.27 9.66 -16.90
N ALA A 260 -19.42 9.97 -17.88
CA ALA A 260 -18.66 11.21 -17.93
C ALA A 260 -19.53 12.46 -18.15
N LYS A 261 -20.77 12.32 -18.64
CA LYS A 261 -21.73 13.43 -18.71
C LYS A 261 -22.20 13.89 -17.34
N VAL A 262 -22.09 13.01 -16.33
CA VAL A 262 -22.45 13.29 -14.93
C VAL A 262 -21.22 13.59 -14.10
N TYR A 263 -20.17 12.75 -14.22
CA TYR A 263 -18.91 12.90 -13.48
C TYR A 263 -17.74 12.33 -14.29
N SER A 264 -16.68 13.12 -14.45
CA SER A 264 -15.43 12.69 -15.10
C SER A 264 -14.24 12.98 -14.21
N PRO A 265 -13.38 11.97 -13.91
CA PRO A 265 -12.12 12.19 -13.19
C PRO A 265 -10.99 12.69 -14.10
N VAL A 266 -11.24 13.02 -15.36
CA VAL A 266 -10.24 13.56 -16.27
C VAL A 266 -10.29 15.09 -16.22
N HIS A 267 -9.20 15.67 -15.76
CA HIS A 267 -9.05 17.12 -15.66
C HIS A 267 -8.32 17.65 -16.88
N MET A 268 -8.99 18.55 -17.60
CA MET A 268 -8.44 19.29 -18.74
C MET A 268 -8.20 20.72 -18.28
N ILE A 269 -6.99 21.02 -17.86
CA ILE A 269 -6.65 22.39 -17.45
C ILE A 269 -6.33 23.21 -18.69
N VAL A 270 -7.04 24.34 -18.86
CA VAL A 270 -6.59 25.42 -19.74
C VAL A 270 -5.73 26.35 -18.87
N PRO A 271 -4.41 26.38 -19.05
CA PRO A 271 -3.54 27.19 -18.21
C PRO A 271 -3.86 28.68 -18.37
N LYS A 272 -4.28 29.32 -17.29
CA LYS A 272 -4.35 30.78 -17.22
C LYS A 272 -3.01 31.29 -16.68
N GLY A 273 -2.09 31.65 -17.56
CA GLY A 273 -0.74 32.13 -17.22
C GLY A 273 0.32 31.04 -17.22
N ASN A 274 1.55 31.38 -16.83
CA ASN A 274 2.69 30.49 -16.86
C ASN A 274 2.67 29.48 -15.71
N PHE A 275 3.28 28.32 -15.93
CA PHE A 275 3.52 27.30 -14.93
C PHE A 275 4.29 27.88 -13.73
N ASN A 276 3.72 27.77 -12.53
CA ASN A 276 4.27 28.32 -11.29
C ASN A 276 5.12 27.28 -10.56
N LYS A 277 6.43 27.45 -10.54
CA LYS A 277 7.40 26.50 -9.96
C LYS A 277 7.53 26.65 -8.42
N LYS A 278 6.43 26.70 -7.70
CA LYS A 278 6.44 26.66 -6.22
C LYS A 278 6.83 25.28 -5.71
N ASN A 279 7.56 25.23 -4.61
CA ASN A 279 7.78 23.98 -3.88
C ASN A 279 6.49 23.49 -3.24
N ILE A 280 6.35 22.18 -3.10
CA ILE A 280 5.19 21.53 -2.50
C ILE A 280 5.65 20.66 -1.33
N VAL A 281 5.05 20.85 -0.17
CA VAL A 281 5.30 20.07 1.05
C VAL A 281 3.98 19.51 1.56
N ILE A 282 3.88 18.17 1.65
CA ILE A 282 2.71 17.48 2.20
C ILE A 282 3.09 16.78 3.50
N LEU A 283 2.49 17.18 4.62
CA LEU A 283 2.61 16.54 5.91
C LEU A 283 1.40 15.62 6.12
N ILE A 284 1.63 14.31 6.07
CA ILE A 284 0.64 13.28 6.35
C ILE A 284 0.84 12.83 7.80
N VAL A 285 -0.09 13.21 8.67
CA VAL A 285 0.04 12.97 10.10
C VAL A 285 -0.76 11.73 10.48
N GLU A 286 -0.08 10.71 10.99
CA GLU A 286 -0.67 9.42 11.38
C GLU A 286 -1.82 9.61 12.38
N SER A 287 -3.00 9.06 12.05
CA SER A 287 -4.17 8.98 12.93
C SER A 287 -4.66 10.32 13.53
N PHE A 288 -4.36 11.44 12.86
CA PHE A 288 -4.56 12.80 13.37
C PHE A 288 -6.00 13.30 13.09
N GLY A 289 -6.98 12.69 13.77
CA GLY A 289 -8.39 13.00 13.60
C GLY A 289 -8.72 14.48 13.88
N ARG A 290 -9.66 15.02 13.13
CA ARG A 290 -10.14 16.40 13.29
C ARG A 290 -10.69 16.69 14.67
N GLU A 291 -11.21 15.66 15.37
CA GLU A 291 -11.69 15.75 16.75
C GLU A 291 -10.69 16.43 17.69
N TYR A 292 -9.41 16.10 17.55
CA TYR A 292 -8.36 16.56 18.47
C TYR A 292 -7.93 18.01 18.24
N ILE A 293 -8.38 18.64 17.15
CA ILE A 293 -7.93 19.96 16.71
C ILE A 293 -8.93 21.03 17.17
N GLY A 294 -8.54 21.85 18.15
CA GLY A 294 -9.39 22.89 18.74
C GLY A 294 -9.87 23.90 17.70
N GLY A 295 -8.99 24.27 16.76
CA GLY A 295 -9.30 25.20 15.69
C GLY A 295 -10.49 24.80 14.80
N PHE A 296 -10.79 23.51 14.67
CA PHE A 296 -11.95 23.01 13.94
C PHE A 296 -13.21 22.82 14.79
N ASN A 297 -13.09 22.84 16.11
CA ASN A 297 -14.15 22.51 17.04
C ASN A 297 -14.47 23.66 18.01
N LYS A 298 -14.40 24.90 17.51
CA LYS A 298 -14.64 26.10 18.32
C LYS A 298 -16.03 26.16 18.95
N ASP A 299 -17.02 25.44 18.37
CA ASP A 299 -18.39 25.40 18.85
C ASP A 299 -18.62 24.35 19.95
N PHE A 300 -17.63 23.49 20.26
CA PHE A 300 -17.77 22.47 21.28
C PHE A 300 -17.74 23.08 22.69
N PHE A 301 -18.60 22.57 23.56
CA PHE A 301 -18.72 22.97 24.95
C PHE A 301 -18.85 24.50 25.13
N ASP A 302 -19.74 25.09 24.36
CA ASP A 302 -19.98 26.56 24.36
C ASP A 302 -18.70 27.37 24.07
N GLY A 303 -17.87 26.87 23.17
CA GLY A 303 -16.60 27.51 22.81
C GLY A 303 -15.43 27.27 23.77
N LYS A 304 -15.60 26.39 24.74
CA LYS A 304 -14.55 26.09 25.77
C LYS A 304 -13.59 24.98 25.32
N TYR A 305 -13.92 24.21 24.26
CA TYR A 305 -13.06 23.14 23.80
C TYR A 305 -11.77 23.67 23.15
N LYS A 306 -10.64 23.34 23.74
CA LYS A 306 -9.32 23.78 23.27
C LYS A 306 -8.63 22.74 22.37
N GLY A 307 -9.09 21.50 22.39
CA GLY A 307 -8.40 20.39 21.72
C GLY A 307 -7.00 20.12 22.30
N TYR A 308 -6.18 19.47 21.47
CA TYR A 308 -4.86 18.99 21.87
C TYR A 308 -3.72 19.58 21.02
N THR A 309 -4.01 20.55 20.13
CA THR A 309 -3.12 20.93 19.01
C THR A 309 -2.90 22.44 18.91
N PRO A 310 -2.36 23.10 19.95
CA PRO A 310 -2.19 24.56 19.96
C PRO A 310 -1.27 25.10 18.85
N ASN A 311 -0.35 24.29 18.29
CA ASN A 311 0.52 24.71 17.19
C ASN A 311 -0.22 24.63 15.86
N VAL A 312 -0.94 23.56 15.61
CA VAL A 312 -1.79 23.39 14.40
C VAL A 312 -2.94 24.40 14.43
N ASP A 313 -3.50 24.72 15.60
CA ASP A 313 -4.53 25.76 15.73
C ASP A 313 -4.04 27.14 15.25
N ARG A 314 -2.80 27.51 15.61
CA ARG A 314 -2.15 28.74 15.11
C ARG A 314 -1.85 28.69 13.61
N LEU A 315 -1.59 27.51 13.06
CA LEU A 315 -1.40 27.32 11.63
C LEU A 315 -2.72 27.52 10.87
N ILE A 316 -3.83 26.98 11.40
CA ILE A 316 -5.18 27.12 10.84
C ILE A 316 -5.57 28.58 10.66
N GLU A 317 -5.20 29.45 11.60
CA GLU A 317 -5.49 30.90 11.54
C GLU A 317 -4.81 31.60 10.34
N LYS A 318 -3.76 30.98 9.78
CA LYS A 318 -2.98 31.49 8.64
C LYS A 318 -3.20 30.69 7.36
N SER A 319 -4.19 29.81 7.34
CA SER A 319 -4.38 28.81 6.28
C SER A 319 -5.77 28.88 5.66
N LEU A 320 -5.87 28.32 4.46
CA LEU A 320 -7.14 27.95 3.87
C LEU A 320 -7.60 26.63 4.48
N VAL A 321 -8.79 26.59 5.07
CA VAL A 321 -9.41 25.39 5.65
C VAL A 321 -10.89 25.31 5.31
N TYR A 322 -11.45 24.11 5.34
CA TYR A 322 -12.87 23.85 5.05
C TYR A 322 -13.64 23.49 6.32
N ARG A 323 -14.89 23.90 6.38
CA ARG A 323 -15.78 23.62 7.51
C ARG A 323 -15.95 22.12 7.71
N TYR A 324 -16.10 21.39 6.60
CA TYR A 324 -16.21 19.93 6.61
C TYR A 324 -15.05 19.36 5.80
N SER A 325 -14.28 18.46 6.40
CA SER A 325 -13.14 17.82 5.72
C SER A 325 -13.03 16.36 6.12
N PHE A 326 -12.76 15.49 5.11
CA PHE A 326 -12.84 14.03 5.26
C PHE A 326 -11.64 13.33 4.66
N CYS A 327 -11.25 12.19 5.29
CA CYS A 327 -10.40 11.20 4.65
C CYS A 327 -11.24 10.26 3.76
N ASN A 328 -10.59 9.61 2.79
CA ASN A 328 -11.26 8.70 1.85
C ASN A 328 -11.07 7.22 2.20
N GLY A 329 -10.45 6.92 3.35
CA GLY A 329 -10.26 5.58 3.89
C GLY A 329 -10.00 5.60 5.38
N ARG A 330 -9.95 4.40 6.00
CA ARG A 330 -9.79 4.22 7.45
C ARG A 330 -8.46 3.57 7.83
N LYS A 331 -7.51 3.49 6.91
CA LYS A 331 -6.19 2.88 7.10
C LYS A 331 -5.13 3.67 6.34
N SER A 332 -3.89 3.67 6.82
CA SER A 332 -2.78 4.37 6.17
C SER A 332 -2.56 3.94 4.71
N ILE A 333 -2.83 2.67 4.39
CA ILE A 333 -2.78 2.15 3.02
C ILE A 333 -3.82 2.76 2.08
N ASP A 334 -4.92 3.31 2.61
CA ASP A 334 -5.96 4.03 1.85
C ASP A 334 -5.61 5.52 1.72
N GLY A 335 -5.03 6.11 2.78
CA GLY A 335 -4.69 7.54 2.83
C GLY A 335 -3.64 7.95 1.80
N MET A 336 -2.58 7.16 1.65
CA MET A 336 -1.50 7.44 0.69
C MET A 336 -1.99 7.61 -0.76
N PRO A 337 -2.78 6.66 -1.32
CA PRO A 337 -3.35 6.83 -2.67
C PRO A 337 -4.33 8.01 -2.77
N SER A 338 -5.12 8.24 -1.73
CA SER A 338 -6.09 9.34 -1.72
C SER A 338 -5.40 10.70 -1.79
N ILE A 339 -4.35 10.89 -1.00
CA ILE A 339 -3.62 12.17 -0.91
C ILE A 339 -2.71 12.39 -2.13
N LEU A 340 -1.97 11.37 -2.55
CA LEU A 340 -0.89 11.52 -3.52
C LEU A 340 -1.27 11.17 -4.96
N CYS A 341 -2.38 10.43 -5.15
CA CYS A 341 -2.85 10.01 -6.48
C CYS A 341 -4.31 10.41 -6.74
N SER A 342 -4.99 11.04 -5.77
CA SER A 342 -6.42 11.38 -5.87
C SER A 342 -7.31 10.15 -6.16
N ILE A 343 -6.98 8.98 -5.58
CA ILE A 343 -7.72 7.73 -5.75
C ILE A 343 -8.41 7.38 -4.44
N PRO A 344 -9.75 7.44 -4.34
CA PRO A 344 -10.49 7.09 -3.13
C PRO A 344 -10.47 5.58 -2.89
N ARG A 345 -10.87 5.16 -1.70
CA ARG A 345 -11.09 3.75 -1.41
C ARG A 345 -12.56 3.37 -1.60
N PHE A 346 -12.81 2.38 -2.47
CA PHE A 346 -14.10 1.68 -2.54
C PHE A 346 -13.86 0.17 -2.44
N GLY A 347 -14.51 -0.48 -1.48
CA GLY A 347 -14.28 -1.91 -1.21
C GLY A 347 -12.94 -2.19 -0.52
N GLU A 348 -12.16 -3.13 -1.04
CA GLU A 348 -10.81 -3.42 -0.55
C GLU A 348 -9.81 -2.33 -0.95
N PRO A 349 -8.77 -2.08 -0.14
CA PRO A 349 -7.67 -1.21 -0.54
C PRO A 349 -7.04 -1.71 -1.85
N PHE A 350 -7.11 -0.92 -2.93
CA PHE A 350 -6.70 -1.39 -4.26
C PHE A 350 -5.21 -1.83 -4.33
N ILE A 351 -4.37 -1.26 -3.47
CA ILE A 351 -2.95 -1.66 -3.35
C ILE A 351 -2.79 -3.13 -2.91
N LEU A 352 -3.78 -3.70 -2.21
CA LEU A 352 -3.79 -5.10 -1.80
C LEU A 352 -4.42 -6.04 -2.83
N THR A 353 -4.96 -5.51 -3.92
CA THR A 353 -5.62 -6.23 -5.01
C THR A 353 -4.73 -6.32 -6.26
N PRO A 354 -5.11 -7.10 -7.27
CA PRO A 354 -4.43 -7.08 -8.58
C PRO A 354 -4.33 -5.70 -9.22
N ALA A 355 -5.27 -4.80 -8.96
CA ALA A 355 -5.25 -3.42 -9.47
C ALA A 355 -4.07 -2.57 -8.97
N SER A 356 -3.34 -3.03 -7.94
CA SER A 356 -2.06 -2.39 -7.53
C SER A 356 -1.00 -2.37 -8.63
N MET A 357 -1.13 -3.26 -9.63
CA MET A 357 -0.23 -3.35 -10.78
C MET A 357 -0.68 -2.48 -11.96
N ASN A 358 -1.86 -1.87 -11.89
CA ASN A 358 -2.36 -0.98 -12.94
C ASN A 358 -1.41 0.20 -13.18
N ASP A 359 -1.51 0.81 -14.38
CA ASP A 359 -0.77 2.02 -14.69
C ASP A 359 -1.48 3.25 -14.11
N TYR A 360 -0.92 3.82 -13.05
CA TYR A 360 -1.36 5.05 -12.43
C TYR A 360 -0.17 5.93 -12.04
N THR A 361 -0.39 7.21 -11.98
CA THR A 361 0.65 8.19 -11.67
C THR A 361 0.16 9.06 -10.50
N GLY A 362 1.05 9.34 -9.56
CA GLY A 362 0.79 10.30 -8.48
C GLY A 362 1.37 11.68 -8.77
N LEU A 363 1.07 12.62 -7.88
CA LEU A 363 1.59 13.98 -7.92
C LEU A 363 3.12 14.05 -8.14
N PRO A 364 3.96 13.24 -7.44
CA PRO A 364 5.42 13.30 -7.66
C PRO A 364 5.82 12.90 -9.08
N GLY A 365 5.18 11.89 -9.67
CA GLY A 365 5.46 11.46 -11.06
C GLY A 365 5.09 12.52 -12.08
N LEU A 366 3.93 13.16 -11.93
CA LEU A 366 3.51 14.27 -12.79
C LEU A 366 4.50 15.44 -12.72
N LEU A 367 4.97 15.79 -11.52
CA LEU A 367 5.86 16.93 -11.31
C LEU A 367 7.32 16.66 -11.73
N SER A 368 7.78 15.41 -11.61
CA SER A 368 9.14 15.03 -12.02
C SER A 368 9.40 15.35 -13.48
N HIS A 369 8.41 15.18 -14.36
CA HIS A 369 8.50 15.53 -15.78
C HIS A 369 8.69 17.04 -16.04
N TRP A 370 8.37 17.86 -15.03
CA TRP A 370 8.51 19.33 -15.08
C TRP A 370 9.70 19.86 -14.28
N GLY A 371 10.64 18.97 -13.95
CA GLY A 371 11.93 19.32 -13.33
C GLY A 371 11.89 19.43 -11.81
N TYR A 372 10.83 18.95 -11.15
CA TYR A 372 10.81 18.87 -9.68
C TYR A 372 11.72 17.75 -9.18
N GLN A 373 12.48 18.05 -8.13
CA GLN A 373 13.06 16.99 -7.29
C GLN A 373 12.00 16.47 -6.33
N THR A 374 11.82 15.14 -6.27
CA THR A 374 10.77 14.55 -5.47
C THR A 374 11.32 13.59 -4.42
N ALA A 375 10.83 13.70 -3.18
CA ALA A 375 11.28 12.86 -2.08
C ALA A 375 10.16 12.52 -1.10
N PHE A 376 10.10 11.25 -0.68
CA PHE A 376 9.20 10.76 0.36
C PHE A 376 9.98 10.45 1.64
N PHE A 377 9.40 10.83 2.77
CA PHE A 377 10.01 10.68 4.10
C PHE A 377 9.09 9.90 5.03
N HIS A 378 9.65 8.89 5.71
CA HIS A 378 8.93 8.11 6.70
C HIS A 378 9.88 7.53 7.73
N GLY A 379 9.73 7.89 8.99
CA GLY A 379 10.66 7.54 10.07
C GLY A 379 10.80 6.05 10.38
N ALA A 380 9.98 5.19 9.78
CA ALA A 380 10.07 3.74 9.91
C ALA A 380 11.11 3.11 8.98
N ASN A 381 11.37 1.82 9.16
CA ASN A 381 12.22 1.05 8.25
C ASN A 381 11.71 1.14 6.81
N ARG A 382 12.62 1.19 5.82
CA ARG A 382 12.28 1.36 4.39
C ARG A 382 11.25 0.36 3.86
N GLY A 383 11.25 -0.87 4.36
CA GLY A 383 10.28 -1.91 3.98
C GLY A 383 8.93 -1.84 4.70
N SER A 384 8.77 -0.93 5.66
CA SER A 384 7.56 -0.83 6.47
C SER A 384 6.35 -0.49 5.61
N MET A 385 5.24 -1.20 5.84
CA MET A 385 3.90 -0.98 5.27
C MET A 385 3.83 -0.92 3.72
N GLY A 386 4.94 -1.22 3.00
CA GLY A 386 5.01 -1.15 1.55
C GLY A 386 5.15 0.29 0.99
N PHE A 387 5.40 1.28 1.83
CA PHE A 387 5.47 2.68 1.42
C PHE A 387 6.60 2.98 0.44
N LEU A 388 7.77 2.32 0.57
CA LEU A 388 8.84 2.43 -0.41
C LEU A 388 8.40 1.98 -1.81
N ALA A 389 7.67 0.84 -1.89
CA ALA A 389 7.19 0.33 -3.16
C ALA A 389 6.15 1.26 -3.78
N PHE A 390 5.20 1.73 -2.97
CA PHE A 390 4.16 2.66 -3.41
C PHE A 390 4.76 4.00 -3.86
N SER A 391 5.64 4.61 -3.06
CA SER A 391 6.25 5.90 -3.39
C SER A 391 7.06 5.84 -4.69
N LYS A 392 7.81 4.76 -4.93
CA LYS A 392 8.49 4.53 -6.21
C LYS A 392 7.52 4.38 -7.37
N LYS A 393 6.45 3.58 -7.20
CA LYS A 393 5.42 3.36 -8.22
C LYS A 393 4.78 4.66 -8.68
N ILE A 394 4.50 5.58 -7.75
CA ILE A 394 3.85 6.86 -8.06
C ILE A 394 4.82 7.97 -8.49
N GLY A 395 6.13 7.69 -8.54
CA GLY A 395 7.14 8.55 -9.17
C GLY A 395 8.02 9.38 -8.24
N PHE A 396 8.11 9.06 -6.94
CA PHE A 396 9.13 9.67 -6.09
C PHE A 396 10.54 9.19 -6.49
N GLN A 397 11.45 10.12 -6.69
CA GLN A 397 12.86 9.87 -7.03
C GLN A 397 13.64 9.36 -5.81
N ASN A 398 13.37 9.92 -4.63
CA ASN A 398 14.06 9.60 -3.40
C ASN A 398 13.08 9.12 -2.32
N TYR A 399 13.58 8.24 -1.44
CA TYR A 399 12.88 7.78 -0.24
C TYR A 399 13.84 7.81 0.93
N TYR A 400 13.50 8.54 1.98
CA TYR A 400 14.27 8.65 3.22
C TYR A 400 13.53 7.95 4.35
N GLY A 401 14.09 6.85 4.84
CA GLY A 401 13.58 6.07 5.96
C GLY A 401 14.47 6.15 7.19
N ARG A 402 14.20 5.28 8.19
CA ARG A 402 15.01 5.17 9.40
C ARG A 402 16.48 4.96 9.09
N GLN A 403 16.83 4.09 8.14
CA GLN A 403 18.23 3.79 7.80
C GLN A 403 18.97 5.02 7.29
N ASP A 404 18.28 5.94 6.61
CA ASP A 404 18.90 7.18 6.15
C ASP A 404 19.10 8.18 7.29
N TYR A 405 18.16 8.20 8.25
CA TYR A 405 18.27 8.97 9.48
C TYR A 405 19.42 8.47 10.35
N ASP A 406 19.50 7.17 10.59
CA ASP A 406 20.53 6.53 11.42
C ASP A 406 21.95 6.79 10.88
N ASN A 407 22.09 6.89 9.56
CA ASN A 407 23.37 7.15 8.88
C ASN A 407 23.75 8.65 8.80
N ASP A 408 22.87 9.57 9.23
CA ASP A 408 23.17 11.01 9.20
C ASP A 408 23.75 11.44 10.55
N PRO A 409 25.06 11.80 10.62
CA PRO A 409 25.73 12.09 11.90
C PRO A 409 25.22 13.35 12.60
N ARG A 410 24.37 14.15 11.95
CA ARG A 410 23.75 15.35 12.54
C ARG A 410 22.64 15.03 13.54
N PHE A 411 22.15 13.78 13.54
CA PHE A 411 20.97 13.35 14.30
C PHE A 411 21.30 12.19 15.25
N GLY A 412 20.37 11.84 16.13
CA GLY A 412 20.62 10.92 17.23
C GLY A 412 20.72 9.44 16.82
N GLY A 413 20.39 9.09 15.56
CA GLY A 413 20.39 7.71 15.08
C GLY A 413 19.43 6.83 15.89
N ASP A 414 19.88 5.63 16.24
CA ASP A 414 19.07 4.65 16.96
C ASP A 414 18.56 5.12 18.35
N LYS A 415 19.16 6.15 18.94
CA LYS A 415 18.68 6.75 20.21
C LYS A 415 17.31 7.42 20.08
N ASP A 416 16.95 7.83 18.86
CA ASP A 416 15.69 8.48 18.56
C ASP A 416 14.62 7.49 18.07
N PHE A 417 14.90 6.19 18.11
CA PHE A 417 13.94 5.15 17.78
C PHE A 417 12.94 4.93 18.92
N ASP A 418 11.66 4.84 18.60
CA ASP A 418 10.56 4.67 19.55
C ASP A 418 10.43 3.25 20.15
N GLY A 419 11.26 2.32 19.69
CA GLY A 419 11.23 0.91 20.10
C GLY A 419 10.19 0.06 19.34
N ASN A 420 9.29 0.65 18.53
CA ASN A 420 8.18 -0.03 17.89
C ASN A 420 8.14 0.17 16.36
N TRP A 421 7.96 1.41 15.93
CA TRP A 421 7.64 1.75 14.53
C TRP A 421 8.77 2.47 13.83
N GLY A 422 9.30 3.53 14.42
CA GLY A 422 10.26 4.38 13.74
C GLY A 422 10.93 5.43 14.63
N ILE A 423 11.58 6.37 13.99
CA ILE A 423 12.17 7.54 14.64
C ILE A 423 11.03 8.44 15.13
N TRP A 424 11.15 8.95 16.37
CA TRP A 424 10.19 9.90 16.93
C TRP A 424 9.95 11.10 16.01
N ASP A 425 8.71 11.58 15.93
CA ASP A 425 8.33 12.68 15.02
C ASP A 425 9.14 13.95 15.28
N GLU A 426 9.48 14.30 16.52
CA GLU A 426 10.25 15.51 16.84
C GLU A 426 11.60 15.53 16.11
N PRO A 427 12.52 14.58 16.29
CA PRO A 427 13.80 14.57 15.59
C PRO A 427 13.64 14.28 14.09
N PHE A 428 12.69 13.45 13.68
CA PHE A 428 12.51 13.13 12.27
C PHE A 428 12.00 14.32 11.44
N LEU A 429 11.14 15.17 12.00
CA LEU A 429 10.70 16.41 11.35
C LEU A 429 11.84 17.44 11.24
N GLN A 430 12.82 17.45 12.16
CA GLN A 430 14.02 18.28 12.02
C GLN A 430 14.94 17.74 10.94
N TYR A 431 15.11 16.41 10.84
CA TYR A 431 15.82 15.75 9.75
C TYR A 431 15.17 16.06 8.40
N TYR A 432 13.85 15.98 8.31
CA TYR A 432 13.08 16.34 7.13
C TYR A 432 13.36 17.78 6.68
N CYS A 433 13.29 18.73 7.61
CA CYS A 433 13.60 20.14 7.32
C CYS A 433 15.03 20.32 6.79
N ALA A 434 16.02 19.65 7.40
CA ALA A 434 17.41 19.70 6.98
C ALA A 434 17.60 19.11 5.56
N LYS A 435 17.01 17.94 5.29
CA LYS A 435 17.08 17.28 3.99
C LYS A 435 16.41 18.06 2.87
N MET A 436 15.29 18.75 3.15
CA MET A 436 14.67 19.65 2.18
C MET A 436 15.60 20.81 1.80
N GLY A 437 16.43 21.30 2.74
CA GLY A 437 17.44 22.32 2.46
C GLY A 437 18.56 21.86 1.50
N GLU A 438 18.71 20.55 1.30
CA GLU A 438 19.68 19.95 0.36
C GLU A 438 19.09 19.73 -1.05
N LEU A 439 17.74 19.84 -1.19
CA LEU A 439 17.07 19.67 -2.48
C LEU A 439 17.18 20.93 -3.35
N LYS A 440 17.23 20.71 -4.65
CA LYS A 440 17.16 21.79 -5.65
C LYS A 440 15.69 22.17 -5.89
N GLU A 441 15.40 23.48 -5.86
CA GLU A 441 14.08 23.99 -6.23
C GLU A 441 13.82 23.93 -7.75
N PRO A 442 12.62 23.64 -8.20
CA PRO A 442 11.46 23.32 -7.38
C PRO A 442 11.51 21.87 -6.87
N PHE A 443 11.03 21.65 -5.66
CA PHE A 443 10.89 20.31 -5.10
C PHE A 443 9.46 20.01 -4.66
N MET A 444 9.10 18.72 -4.66
CA MET A 444 7.89 18.20 -4.06
C MET A 444 8.26 17.13 -3.04
N THR A 445 7.89 17.31 -1.79
CA THR A 445 8.15 16.35 -0.75
C THR A 445 6.87 15.97 0.00
N ALA A 446 6.80 14.72 0.45
CA ALA A 446 5.78 14.26 1.38
C ALA A 446 6.44 13.57 2.57
N LEU A 447 5.93 13.82 3.75
CA LEU A 447 6.35 13.16 4.98
C LEU A 447 5.16 12.47 5.61
N PHE A 448 5.37 11.23 6.10
CA PHE A 448 4.40 10.47 6.88
C PHE A 448 4.96 10.23 8.29
N THR A 449 4.23 10.70 9.32
CA THR A 449 4.64 10.57 10.73
C THR A 449 4.39 9.17 11.30
N VAL A 450 4.89 8.87 12.50
CA VAL A 450 4.75 7.55 13.13
C VAL A 450 4.30 7.59 14.59
N SER A 451 4.50 8.69 15.31
CA SER A 451 4.44 8.70 16.78
C SER A 451 3.04 8.60 17.36
N SER A 452 1.99 8.82 16.59
CA SER A 452 0.59 8.66 17.02
C SER A 452 -0.01 7.29 16.69
N HIS A 453 0.82 6.31 16.33
CA HIS A 453 0.42 4.93 16.13
C HIS A 453 0.37 4.15 17.47
N ASP A 454 -0.47 3.08 17.53
CA ASP A 454 -0.43 2.12 18.64
C ASP A 454 0.98 1.55 18.84
N PRO A 455 1.53 1.43 20.08
CA PRO A 455 0.87 1.40 21.39
C PRO A 455 0.71 2.76 22.10
N PHE A 456 0.69 3.88 21.37
CA PHE A 456 0.43 5.22 21.89
C PHE A 456 1.40 5.64 23.00
N VAL A 457 2.68 5.63 22.71
CA VAL A 457 3.74 6.06 23.62
C VAL A 457 4.35 7.39 23.17
N VAL A 458 4.98 8.10 24.09
CA VAL A 458 5.76 9.32 23.82
C VAL A 458 7.15 9.16 24.41
N PRO A 459 8.17 9.91 23.93
CA PRO A 459 9.51 9.84 24.52
C PRO A 459 9.48 10.10 26.04
N ASN A 460 10.29 9.35 26.80
CA ASN A 460 10.30 9.37 28.27
C ASN A 460 10.40 10.80 28.86
N LYS A 461 11.15 11.68 28.20
CA LYS A 461 11.28 13.10 28.62
C LYS A 461 9.95 13.87 28.61
N TYR A 462 8.95 13.37 27.93
CA TYR A 462 7.62 14.00 27.76
C TYR A 462 6.50 13.30 28.54
N ASN A 463 6.75 12.16 29.21
CA ASN A 463 5.73 11.41 29.93
C ASN A 463 5.05 12.24 31.04
N ASN A 464 5.78 13.16 31.70
CA ASN A 464 5.22 14.04 32.72
C ASN A 464 4.52 15.29 32.14
N ILE A 465 4.77 15.62 30.88
CA ILE A 465 4.22 16.79 30.19
C ILE A 465 2.93 16.41 29.43
N TYR A 466 2.97 15.31 28.68
CA TYR A 466 1.82 14.83 27.90
C TYR A 466 1.21 13.60 28.56
N LYS A 467 0.28 13.85 29.47
CA LYS A 467 -0.43 12.80 30.19
C LYS A 467 -1.57 12.25 29.35
N GLU A 468 -1.89 10.99 29.57
CA GLU A 468 -3.11 10.37 29.08
C GLU A 468 -4.31 11.00 29.81
N GLU A 469 -5.36 11.28 29.05
CA GLU A 469 -6.62 11.78 29.59
C GLU A 469 -7.71 10.72 29.42
N HIS A 470 -8.56 10.85 28.39
CA HIS A 470 -9.63 9.88 28.14
C HIS A 470 -9.19 8.75 27.21
N LEU A 471 -8.32 9.04 26.25
CA LEU A 471 -7.82 8.09 25.25
C LEU A 471 -6.28 8.13 25.18
N PRO A 472 -5.63 6.96 25.06
CA PRO A 472 -4.17 6.88 24.99
C PRO A 472 -3.53 7.69 23.86
N ILE A 473 -4.23 7.82 22.72
CA ILE A 473 -3.75 8.56 21.55
C ILE A 473 -3.57 10.07 21.82
N GLN A 474 -4.33 10.65 22.76
CA GLN A 474 -4.35 12.10 22.99
C GLN A 474 -3.00 12.67 23.40
N LYS A 475 -2.21 11.92 24.20
CA LYS A 475 -0.84 12.32 24.56
C LYS A 475 0.08 12.32 23.33
N CYS A 476 -0.09 11.38 22.41
CA CYS A 476 0.68 11.31 21.17
C CYS A 476 0.32 12.46 20.21
N ILE A 477 -0.97 12.81 20.11
CA ILE A 477 -1.42 13.98 19.35
C ILE A 477 -0.77 15.27 19.85
N ARG A 478 -0.70 15.48 21.18
CA ARG A 478 -0.01 16.64 21.76
C ARG A 478 1.48 16.66 21.44
N TYR A 479 2.12 15.49 21.48
CA TYR A 479 3.53 15.36 21.15
C TYR A 479 3.78 15.66 19.67
N THR A 480 3.00 15.10 18.77
CA THR A 480 3.11 15.34 17.33
C THR A 480 2.80 16.80 16.97
N ASP A 481 1.80 17.43 17.61
CA ASP A 481 1.54 18.87 17.46
C ASP A 481 2.75 19.72 17.83
N MET A 482 3.41 19.42 18.96
CA MET A 482 4.64 20.11 19.37
C MET A 482 5.76 19.89 18.34
N ALA A 483 5.91 18.68 17.80
CA ALA A 483 6.90 18.37 16.79
C ALA A 483 6.64 19.13 15.48
N ILE A 484 5.38 19.26 15.04
CA ILE A 484 4.93 20.08 13.92
C ILE A 484 5.26 21.56 14.17
N GLY A 485 4.99 22.06 15.37
CA GLY A 485 5.32 23.44 15.74
C GLY A 485 6.82 23.75 15.63
N LYS A 486 7.67 22.82 16.09
CA LYS A 486 9.14 22.92 15.94
C LYS A 486 9.58 22.84 14.47
N PHE A 487 8.94 21.99 13.67
CA PHE A 487 9.21 21.92 12.24
C PHE A 487 8.96 23.26 11.57
N PHE A 488 7.79 23.88 11.75
CA PHE A 488 7.50 25.18 11.14
C PHE A 488 8.41 26.30 11.66
N ALA A 489 8.84 26.24 12.92
CA ALA A 489 9.81 27.18 13.47
C ALA A 489 11.20 27.06 12.80
N SER A 490 11.62 25.85 12.45
CA SER A 490 12.86 25.60 11.70
C SER A 490 12.73 25.92 10.22
N ALA A 491 11.63 25.48 9.61
CA ALA A 491 11.32 25.70 8.19
C ALA A 491 11.21 27.18 7.84
N SER A 492 10.62 28.00 8.71
CA SER A 492 10.44 29.44 8.49
C SER A 492 11.76 30.21 8.36
N LYS A 493 12.87 29.63 8.80
CA LYS A 493 14.23 30.20 8.68
C LYS A 493 14.91 29.82 7.35
N GLN A 494 14.31 28.91 6.58
CA GLN A 494 14.89 28.41 5.34
C GLN A 494 14.57 29.32 4.15
N LYS A 495 15.49 29.40 3.19
CA LYS A 495 15.34 30.24 1.99
C LYS A 495 14.15 29.83 1.14
N TRP A 496 13.89 28.53 1.03
CA TRP A 496 12.80 27.94 0.25
C TRP A 496 11.40 28.16 0.88
N PHE A 497 11.29 28.53 2.14
CA PHE A 497 10.04 28.56 2.89
C PHE A 497 8.96 29.44 2.23
N LYS A 498 9.29 30.67 1.84
CA LYS A 498 8.34 31.60 1.20
C LYS A 498 7.90 31.13 -0.20
N ASN A 499 8.72 30.30 -0.87
CA ASN A 499 8.40 29.76 -2.18
C ASN A 499 7.73 28.37 -2.08
N THR A 500 7.08 28.04 -0.96
CA THR A 500 6.56 26.72 -0.69
C THR A 500 5.08 26.79 -0.28
N ILE A 501 4.26 25.93 -0.89
CA ILE A 501 2.91 25.63 -0.39
C ILE A 501 2.97 24.39 0.49
N PHE A 502 2.34 24.48 1.67
CA PHE A 502 2.25 23.38 2.64
C PHE A 502 0.83 22.85 2.71
N VAL A 503 0.70 21.52 2.71
CA VAL A 503 -0.55 20.84 3.04
C VAL A 503 -0.33 19.98 4.26
N LEU A 504 -1.15 20.13 5.28
CA LEU A 504 -1.21 19.25 6.43
C LEU A 504 -2.55 18.52 6.43
N THR A 505 -2.49 17.19 6.46
CA THR A 505 -3.66 16.32 6.56
C THR A 505 -3.33 15.08 7.39
N SER A 506 -4.32 14.34 7.87
CA SER A 506 -4.06 13.00 8.40
C SER A 506 -4.19 11.95 7.30
N ASP A 507 -3.66 10.77 7.52
CA ASP A 507 -3.91 9.60 6.66
C ASP A 507 -5.33 9.06 6.86
N HIS A 508 -5.74 8.89 8.11
CA HIS A 508 -7.09 8.52 8.55
C HIS A 508 -7.34 9.00 9.98
N THR A 509 -8.52 8.72 10.51
CA THR A 509 -8.86 8.87 11.93
C THR A 509 -8.63 7.55 12.68
N ASN A 510 -8.58 7.60 14.02
CA ASN A 510 -8.39 6.42 14.87
C ASN A 510 -9.49 6.36 15.94
N GLN A 511 -9.11 6.30 17.20
CA GLN A 511 -10.01 6.37 18.34
C GLN A 511 -10.72 7.72 18.39
N SER A 512 -11.92 7.76 18.91
CA SER A 512 -12.70 8.98 19.10
C SER A 512 -13.34 8.98 20.49
N ASP A 513 -13.36 10.14 21.13
CA ASP A 513 -13.94 10.37 22.45
C ASP A 513 -15.39 10.87 22.34
N HIS A 514 -15.64 11.80 21.46
CA HIS A 514 -16.93 12.46 21.28
C HIS A 514 -17.85 11.70 20.34
N ALA A 515 -19.14 11.62 20.69
CA ALA A 515 -20.16 10.80 20.01
C ALA A 515 -20.26 11.12 18.50
N GLN A 516 -20.22 12.39 18.10
CA GLN A 516 -20.31 12.81 16.69
C GLN A 516 -19.13 12.33 15.82
N TYR A 517 -17.98 12.04 16.41
CA TYR A 517 -16.84 11.45 15.71
C TYR A 517 -16.83 9.92 15.70
N LYS A 518 -17.78 9.28 16.40
CA LYS A 518 -18.00 7.83 16.40
C LYS A 518 -19.03 7.38 15.36
N THR A 519 -19.72 8.32 14.71
CA THR A 519 -20.70 8.02 13.66
C THR A 519 -20.01 7.57 12.37
N ASP A 520 -20.78 6.99 11.44
CA ASP A 520 -20.27 6.50 10.16
C ASP A 520 -19.55 7.60 9.34
N ILE A 521 -20.04 8.82 9.37
CA ILE A 521 -19.38 9.96 8.71
C ILE A 521 -18.33 10.62 9.60
N GLY A 522 -18.61 10.73 10.90
CA GLY A 522 -17.71 11.35 11.88
C GLY A 522 -16.37 10.65 11.95
N GLY A 523 -16.37 9.32 11.80
CA GLY A 523 -15.17 8.50 11.72
C GLY A 523 -14.26 8.78 10.52
N PHE A 524 -14.66 9.64 9.58
CA PHE A 524 -13.84 10.08 8.43
C PHE A 524 -13.42 11.56 8.54
N CYS A 525 -13.78 12.25 9.62
CA CYS A 525 -13.43 13.66 9.78
C CYS A 525 -11.92 13.86 9.98
N SER A 526 -11.24 14.30 8.94
CA SER A 526 -9.79 14.50 8.83
C SER A 526 -9.47 15.96 8.54
N PRO A 527 -8.39 16.55 9.10
CA PRO A 527 -8.00 17.91 8.75
C PRO A 527 -7.47 17.99 7.31
N ILE A 528 -7.77 19.08 6.61
CA ILE A 528 -7.11 19.51 5.40
C ILE A 528 -6.80 20.99 5.59
N ILE A 529 -5.50 21.31 5.71
CA ILE A 529 -4.99 22.64 6.02
C ILE A 529 -4.00 23.02 4.93
N ILE A 530 -4.30 24.04 4.15
CA ILE A 530 -3.45 24.55 3.08
C ILE A 530 -2.83 25.88 3.54
N TYR A 531 -1.54 25.90 3.76
CA TYR A 531 -0.79 27.06 4.21
C TYR A 531 0.17 27.55 3.14
N ASP A 532 0.01 28.80 2.74
CA ASP A 532 0.90 29.46 1.79
C ASP A 532 1.56 30.70 2.42
N PRO A 533 2.84 30.61 2.82
CA PRO A 533 3.53 31.74 3.42
C PRO A 533 3.84 32.88 2.45
N SER A 534 3.66 32.69 1.14
CA SER A 534 3.78 33.80 0.16
C SER A 534 2.56 34.73 0.17
N GLY A 535 1.40 34.22 0.62
CA GLY A 535 0.15 34.96 0.64
C GLY A 535 -0.64 34.91 -0.68
N ASP A 536 -0.23 34.09 -1.66
CA ASP A 536 -0.99 33.89 -2.89
C ASP A 536 -2.35 33.20 -2.59
N ILE A 537 -2.40 32.36 -1.54
CA ILE A 537 -3.64 31.82 -0.98
C ILE A 537 -3.94 32.53 0.33
N MET A 538 -5.04 33.27 0.37
CA MET A 538 -5.45 34.00 1.56
C MET A 538 -5.99 33.05 2.64
N PRO A 539 -5.67 33.30 3.93
CA PRO A 539 -6.26 32.57 5.04
C PRO A 539 -7.78 32.69 5.02
N GLN A 540 -8.48 31.56 5.02
CA GLN A 540 -9.94 31.52 4.96
C GLN A 540 -10.50 30.24 5.53
N ARG A 541 -11.66 30.33 6.21
CA ARG A 541 -12.49 29.17 6.54
C ARG A 541 -13.67 29.13 5.56
N VAL A 542 -13.58 28.24 4.57
CA VAL A 542 -14.62 28.05 3.56
C VAL A 542 -15.78 27.25 4.15
N ASN A 543 -17.01 27.70 3.96
CA ASN A 543 -18.21 26.95 4.33
C ASN A 543 -18.55 25.93 3.23
N GLY A 544 -17.66 24.97 3.04
CA GLY A 544 -17.71 23.93 2.01
C GLY A 544 -17.18 22.61 2.55
N ILE A 545 -17.05 21.66 1.63
CA ILE A 545 -16.60 20.28 1.87
C ILE A 545 -15.23 20.12 1.20
N ALA A 546 -14.31 19.39 1.85
CA ALA A 546 -13.04 18.99 1.29
C ALA A 546 -12.76 17.52 1.62
N GLN A 547 -11.99 16.84 0.79
CA GLN A 547 -11.58 15.47 1.00
C GLN A 547 -10.14 15.26 0.53
N GLN A 548 -9.49 14.18 0.98
CA GLN A 548 -8.07 13.94 0.66
C GLN A 548 -7.80 13.86 -0.84
N ILE A 549 -8.72 13.29 -1.62
CA ILE A 549 -8.55 13.19 -3.08
C ILE A 549 -8.57 14.56 -3.79
N ASP A 550 -8.99 15.63 -3.12
CA ASP A 550 -8.95 16.98 -3.66
C ASP A 550 -7.55 17.62 -3.57
N ILE A 551 -6.65 17.08 -2.75
CA ILE A 551 -5.33 17.69 -2.51
C ILE A 551 -4.51 17.73 -3.80
N MET A 552 -4.42 16.61 -4.53
CA MET A 552 -3.65 16.56 -5.77
C MET A 552 -4.15 17.54 -6.84
N PRO A 553 -5.45 17.54 -7.24
CA PRO A 553 -5.94 18.48 -8.25
C PRO A 553 -5.82 19.94 -7.79
N THR A 554 -6.03 20.23 -6.51
CA THR A 554 -5.85 21.59 -5.95
C THR A 554 -4.42 22.09 -6.12
N LEU A 555 -3.42 21.25 -5.78
CA LEU A 555 -2.01 21.59 -5.93
C LEU A 555 -1.63 21.76 -7.40
N LEU A 556 -2.11 20.88 -8.28
CA LEU A 556 -1.85 20.95 -9.72
C LEU A 556 -2.44 22.24 -10.35
N ASN A 557 -3.65 22.62 -9.94
CA ASN A 557 -4.22 23.90 -10.39
C ASN A 557 -3.46 25.12 -9.82
N TYR A 558 -3.09 25.08 -8.55
CA TYR A 558 -2.33 26.17 -7.91
C TYR A 558 -1.01 26.48 -8.66
N ILE A 559 -0.29 25.43 -9.08
CA ILE A 559 0.94 25.60 -9.85
C ILE A 559 0.69 25.77 -11.35
N ARG A 560 -0.57 25.75 -11.81
CA ARG A 560 -0.97 25.83 -13.22
C ARG A 560 -0.34 24.73 -14.07
N TYR A 561 -0.51 23.49 -13.61
CA TYR A 561 0.02 22.29 -14.30
C TYR A 561 -0.56 22.19 -15.73
N PRO A 562 0.28 22.10 -16.78
CA PRO A 562 -0.17 22.41 -18.13
C PRO A 562 -0.64 21.22 -18.98
N THR A 563 -0.74 20.02 -18.41
CA THR A 563 -1.16 18.82 -19.16
C THR A 563 -2.36 18.15 -18.50
N PRO A 564 -3.21 17.44 -19.26
CA PRO A 564 -4.31 16.68 -18.68
C PRO A 564 -3.83 15.63 -17.69
N TYR A 565 -4.61 15.42 -16.64
CA TYR A 565 -4.33 14.39 -15.63
C TYR A 565 -5.63 13.74 -15.14
N LEU A 566 -5.49 12.61 -14.46
CA LEU A 566 -6.60 11.91 -13.84
C LEU A 566 -6.57 12.14 -12.33
N ALA A 567 -7.69 12.60 -11.78
CA ALA A 567 -7.91 12.75 -10.34
C ALA A 567 -9.39 12.54 -10.04
N PHE A 568 -9.70 11.77 -8.98
CA PHE A 568 -11.10 11.57 -8.58
C PHE A 568 -11.65 12.72 -7.74
N GLY A 569 -10.81 13.57 -7.19
CA GLY A 569 -11.21 14.78 -6.46
C GLY A 569 -11.29 16.00 -7.36
N ASP A 570 -11.71 17.12 -6.80
CA ASP A 570 -11.84 18.41 -7.44
C ASP A 570 -10.81 19.42 -6.94
N ASP A 571 -10.58 20.47 -7.73
CA ASP A 571 -9.77 21.60 -7.32
C ASP A 571 -10.52 22.49 -6.33
N LEU A 572 -10.05 22.52 -5.08
CA LEU A 572 -10.66 23.32 -4.01
C LEU A 572 -10.52 24.84 -4.20
N LEU A 573 -9.59 25.32 -5.03
CA LEU A 573 -9.38 26.74 -5.30
C LEU A 573 -10.30 27.27 -6.40
N GLY A 574 -10.67 26.40 -7.34
CA GLY A 574 -11.54 26.74 -8.47
C GLY A 574 -13.00 26.35 -8.29
N THR A 575 -13.30 25.39 -7.40
CA THR A 575 -14.65 24.87 -7.19
C THR A 575 -15.44 25.72 -6.19
N PRO A 576 -16.62 26.26 -6.56
CA PRO A 576 -17.47 26.98 -5.61
C PRO A 576 -17.83 26.12 -4.39
N ALA A 577 -17.87 26.71 -3.20
CA ALA A 577 -18.17 26.02 -1.95
C ALA A 577 -19.50 25.23 -1.96
N SER A 578 -20.49 25.68 -2.71
CA SER A 578 -21.79 25.01 -2.89
C SER A 578 -21.72 23.74 -3.75
N GLU A 579 -20.68 23.59 -4.55
CA GLU A 579 -20.48 22.46 -5.47
C GLU A 579 -19.51 21.42 -4.93
N THR A 580 -18.80 21.74 -3.84
CA THR A 580 -17.87 20.80 -3.19
C THR A 580 -18.60 19.59 -2.61
N TRP A 581 -17.93 18.45 -2.61
CA TRP A 581 -18.48 17.16 -2.19
C TRP A 581 -17.41 16.26 -1.56
N ALA A 582 -17.85 15.18 -0.94
CA ALA A 582 -16.92 14.12 -0.49
C ALA A 582 -17.56 12.75 -0.65
N VAL A 583 -16.70 11.73 -0.77
CA VAL A 583 -17.10 10.33 -0.85
C VAL A 583 -16.19 9.46 0.01
N ASN A 584 -16.76 8.49 0.68
CA ASN A 584 -16.02 7.44 1.38
C ASN A 584 -16.81 6.13 1.42
N TYR A 585 -16.19 5.07 1.95
CA TYR A 585 -16.77 3.74 1.96
C TYR A 585 -16.48 3.03 3.28
N ILE A 586 -17.52 2.47 3.89
CA ILE A 586 -17.43 1.72 5.13
C ILE A 586 -18.42 0.53 5.12
N ASN A 587 -17.93 -0.66 5.43
CA ASN A 587 -18.76 -1.87 5.66
C ASN A 587 -19.81 -2.15 4.56
N GLY A 588 -19.47 -1.98 3.29
CA GLY A 588 -20.40 -2.20 2.18
C GLY A 588 -21.25 -0.99 1.80
N ILE A 589 -21.11 0.12 2.51
CA ILE A 589 -21.88 1.36 2.30
C ILE A 589 -20.99 2.45 1.70
N TYR A 590 -21.40 3.00 0.58
CA TYR A 590 -20.85 4.25 0.03
C TYR A 590 -21.53 5.43 0.71
N GLN A 591 -20.77 6.40 1.17
CA GLN A 591 -21.28 7.63 1.73
C GLN A 591 -20.93 8.77 0.78
N TYR A 592 -21.92 9.59 0.42
CA TYR A 592 -21.77 10.75 -0.45
C TYR A 592 -22.26 12.01 0.26
N VAL A 593 -21.37 12.97 0.39
CA VAL A 593 -21.62 14.22 1.10
C VAL A 593 -21.71 15.37 0.10
N LYS A 594 -22.88 15.94 -0.08
CA LYS A 594 -23.11 17.09 -0.97
C LYS A 594 -24.44 17.78 -0.63
N TYR A 595 -24.65 18.99 -1.08
CA TYR A 595 -25.90 19.76 -0.91
C TYR A 595 -26.37 19.89 0.55
N GLY A 596 -25.45 19.77 1.51
CA GLY A 596 -25.78 19.80 2.94
C GLY A 596 -26.32 18.50 3.50
N TYR A 597 -26.19 17.38 2.78
CA TYR A 597 -26.63 16.04 3.19
C TYR A 597 -25.51 15.03 3.10
N VAL A 598 -25.69 13.93 3.84
CA VAL A 598 -24.90 12.68 3.77
C VAL A 598 -25.83 11.58 3.29
N LEU A 599 -25.61 11.06 2.09
CA LEU A 599 -26.36 9.95 1.52
C LEU A 599 -25.57 8.64 1.72
N GLN A 600 -26.22 7.59 2.24
CA GLN A 600 -25.67 6.24 2.41
C GLN A 600 -26.28 5.28 1.39
N TRP A 601 -25.44 4.68 0.54
CA TRP A 601 -25.80 3.80 -0.58
C TRP A 601 -25.17 2.41 -0.45
N ASP A 602 -25.97 1.34 -0.54
CA ASP A 602 -25.47 -0.05 -0.41
C ASP A 602 -25.05 -0.70 -1.75
N GLY A 603 -24.97 0.07 -2.82
CA GLY A 603 -24.72 -0.42 -4.18
C GLY A 603 -25.99 -0.69 -4.98
N LYS A 604 -27.17 -0.73 -4.32
CA LYS A 604 -28.47 -1.00 -4.95
C LYS A 604 -29.51 0.06 -4.64
N GLN A 605 -29.56 0.53 -3.40
CA GLN A 605 -30.53 1.51 -2.94
C GLN A 605 -29.95 2.41 -1.85
N THR A 606 -30.56 3.60 -1.69
CA THR A 606 -30.26 4.49 -0.58
C THR A 606 -30.81 3.91 0.72
N LYS A 607 -29.95 3.74 1.71
CA LYS A 607 -30.30 3.23 3.05
C LYS A 607 -30.66 4.32 4.02
N ALA A 608 -29.96 5.45 3.92
CA ALA A 608 -30.19 6.59 4.78
C ALA A 608 -29.74 7.89 4.11
N ILE A 609 -30.37 9.00 4.50
CA ILE A 609 -29.93 10.37 4.21
C ILE A 609 -30.03 11.18 5.49
N TYR A 610 -28.97 11.88 5.85
CA TYR A 610 -28.91 12.74 7.02
C TYR A 610 -28.52 14.16 6.61
N LYS A 611 -28.98 15.17 7.36
CA LYS A 611 -28.39 16.51 7.21
C LYS A 611 -26.93 16.47 7.64
N LEU A 612 -26.05 17.17 6.95
CA LEU A 612 -24.63 17.27 7.33
C LEU A 612 -24.44 17.93 8.71
N THR A 613 -25.45 18.64 9.19
CA THR A 613 -25.51 19.25 10.53
C THR A 613 -26.07 18.30 11.60
N ASP A 614 -26.65 17.17 11.21
CA ASP A 614 -27.09 16.09 12.13
C ASP A 614 -25.87 15.20 12.44
N LEU A 615 -25.03 15.69 13.34
CA LEU A 615 -23.74 15.10 13.66
C LEU A 615 -23.83 13.71 14.30
N LEU A 616 -24.98 13.36 14.86
CA LEU A 616 -25.22 12.04 15.45
C LEU A 616 -25.92 11.07 14.50
N MET A 617 -26.32 11.53 13.31
CA MET A 617 -27.02 10.73 12.28
C MET A 617 -28.30 10.05 12.82
N GLU A 618 -29.11 10.79 13.55
CA GLU A 618 -30.31 10.26 14.21
C GLU A 618 -31.56 10.40 13.33
N HIS A 619 -31.61 11.38 12.39
CA HIS A 619 -32.81 11.73 11.65
C HIS A 619 -32.70 11.32 10.19
N ASN A 620 -33.11 10.07 9.88
CA ASN A 620 -33.12 9.58 8.50
C ASN A 620 -34.20 10.25 7.65
N LEU A 621 -33.79 10.83 6.54
CA LEU A 621 -34.61 11.63 5.61
C LEU A 621 -34.80 10.96 4.24
N VAL A 622 -34.61 9.65 4.10
CA VAL A 622 -34.83 8.92 2.83
C VAL A 622 -36.25 9.18 2.32
N GLY A 623 -36.35 9.53 1.04
CA GLY A 623 -37.62 9.87 0.39
C GLY A 623 -38.19 11.27 0.71
N LYS A 624 -37.51 12.05 1.57
CA LYS A 624 -37.95 13.39 1.97
C LYS A 624 -37.05 14.52 1.45
N VAL A 625 -35.94 14.19 0.76
CA VAL A 625 -34.96 15.15 0.25
C VAL A 625 -35.09 15.23 -1.26
N LYS A 626 -35.30 16.45 -1.78
CA LYS A 626 -35.44 16.66 -3.24
C LYS A 626 -34.17 16.36 -4.04
N GLU A 627 -33.00 16.55 -3.42
CA GLU A 627 -31.67 16.29 -4.01
C GLU A 627 -31.31 14.79 -4.04
N GLN A 628 -32.10 13.89 -3.41
CA GLN A 628 -31.78 12.46 -3.29
C GLN A 628 -31.45 11.82 -4.64
N HIS A 629 -32.31 12.00 -5.64
CA HIS A 629 -32.14 11.37 -6.96
C HIS A 629 -30.88 11.89 -7.67
N GLN A 630 -30.58 13.18 -7.53
CA GLN A 630 -29.38 13.78 -8.10
C GLN A 630 -28.12 13.21 -7.41
N MET A 631 -28.11 13.15 -6.06
CA MET A 631 -27.01 12.55 -5.29
C MET A 631 -26.76 11.10 -5.66
N GLU A 632 -27.82 10.30 -5.84
CA GLU A 632 -27.70 8.90 -6.29
C GLU A 632 -27.09 8.82 -7.69
N THR A 633 -27.48 9.69 -8.62
CA THR A 633 -26.99 9.72 -9.99
C THR A 633 -25.50 10.07 -10.02
N GLU A 634 -25.09 11.10 -9.28
CA GLU A 634 -23.69 11.54 -9.17
C GLU A 634 -22.83 10.46 -8.52
N LEU A 635 -23.27 9.88 -7.40
CA LEU A 635 -22.54 8.79 -6.71
C LEU A 635 -22.38 7.56 -7.61
N LYS A 636 -23.41 7.15 -8.33
CA LYS A 636 -23.35 6.04 -9.30
C LYS A 636 -22.32 6.30 -10.39
N ALA A 637 -22.22 7.55 -10.87
CA ALA A 637 -21.23 7.94 -11.88
C ALA A 637 -19.79 7.84 -11.32
N ILE A 638 -19.58 8.35 -10.11
CA ILE A 638 -18.27 8.26 -9.41
C ILE A 638 -17.87 6.78 -9.23
N ILE A 639 -18.78 5.94 -8.70
CA ILE A 639 -18.52 4.50 -8.49
C ILE A 639 -18.23 3.80 -9.84
N TYR A 640 -19.02 4.10 -10.88
CA TYR A 640 -18.83 3.48 -12.20
C TYR A 640 -17.47 3.86 -12.81
N GLN A 641 -17.11 5.14 -12.79
CA GLN A 641 -15.81 5.64 -13.26
C GLN A 641 -14.65 4.97 -12.53
N TYR A 642 -14.75 4.84 -11.20
CA TYR A 642 -13.74 4.18 -10.39
C TYR A 642 -13.62 2.69 -10.75
N MET A 643 -14.72 1.94 -10.68
CA MET A 643 -14.73 0.49 -10.90
C MET A 643 -14.30 0.13 -12.33
N TYR A 644 -14.79 0.86 -13.33
CA TYR A 644 -14.40 0.63 -14.72
C TYR A 644 -12.91 0.86 -14.93
N ARG A 645 -12.35 1.94 -14.37
CA ARG A 645 -10.94 2.28 -14.53
C ARG A 645 -10.04 1.32 -13.78
N MET A 646 -10.44 0.84 -12.60
CA MET A 646 -9.72 -0.19 -11.86
C MET A 646 -9.68 -1.52 -12.62
N VAL A 647 -10.81 -1.96 -13.18
CA VAL A 647 -10.91 -3.24 -13.90
C VAL A 647 -10.21 -3.20 -15.26
N LYS A 648 -10.29 -2.05 -15.97
CA LYS A 648 -9.79 -1.90 -17.34
C LYS A 648 -8.42 -1.21 -17.45
N ASP A 649 -7.73 -1.04 -16.31
CA ASP A 649 -6.42 -0.37 -16.24
C ASP A 649 -6.40 0.99 -16.96
N LYS A 650 -7.34 1.88 -16.58
CA LYS A 650 -7.49 3.22 -17.16
C LYS A 650 -7.37 4.32 -16.11
N LEU A 651 -6.40 4.18 -15.19
CA LEU A 651 -6.13 5.14 -14.11
C LEU A 651 -5.14 6.24 -14.51
N LYS A 652 -4.82 6.35 -15.79
CA LYS A 652 -3.96 7.39 -16.36
C LYS A 652 -4.61 7.97 -17.60
N VAL A 653 -4.42 9.26 -17.83
CA VAL A 653 -4.78 9.86 -19.12
C VAL A 653 -3.78 9.37 -20.16
N GLN A 654 -4.27 8.81 -21.25
CA GLN A 654 -3.42 8.47 -22.38
C GLN A 654 -3.09 9.76 -23.15
N PRO A 655 -1.84 9.97 -23.55
CA PRO A 655 -1.41 11.16 -24.29
C PRO A 655 -2.14 11.31 -25.63
#